data_b23c7d02a2fc817bcb42ae22d0b69117
#
_entry.id   b23c7d02a2fc817bcb42ae22d0b69117
#
_cell.length_a   1.000
_cell.length_b   1.000
_cell.length_c   1.000
_cell.angle_alpha   90.00
_cell.angle_beta   90.00
_cell.angle_gamma   90.00
#
_symmetry.space_group_name_H-M   'P 1'
#
loop_
_entity.id
_entity.type
_entity.pdbx_description
1 polymer ?
#
loop_
_entity_poly.entity_id
_entity_poly.type
_entity_poly.pdbx_seq_one_letter_code
_entity_poly.pdbx_strand_id
1 'polypeptide(L)'
;MAVRCGQLTKFAMYTLLLSSGLCQAESGDDLLPPPPDARTINQQSVYQLGLVINHYDTQMVVPVTQKDNHWLIAGGDLQRAGLPAAQFPAGEVDLSTQSQVKTEYDGNGQRLLLTVPSDWFAAKEAAFGDGVMRVKPLDGSGALLNYDFYTSQTEQGMGQAAIWHELRLFSGKSSLSSTGYVRQSLSGDNALEDGYMRYDTTLSYTDDDTALEWALGDTLSDSLSWSNSVRVGGIRIGRDFTLRPDLVTWPLPAFSGDAAVPTSVDLFIDGYRAGSTQLQPGPFTLTNLPYINGAGNAVLVTTDALGRQVSTTLPFYVASQMLKPGLSDGAATFGALRRNYGIENFDYGPAVGSGTYRYGVNDFLTLESHAEGADSLALGGAGALVKIGQFGIVNGSYTHSQMYGEGGQQLNWGYQYSTGAFSFITQHTHRDKTFGNLALYDVPRMYDSQNNPIASLSQRSDQYSLSLNMGNYGNIGAAWIGVQSFDSQKTELLNLSWSRSLWGASSVYLAASHDRQRGDWTVAMSLQIPLGDRDSVAVSTENTPDYGSTQRINYNHTMPSDGGFSWNLAWARQSRSSNYQQATLGWRNNNVELQGGGYGEENEMTWWGEAMGSLVLMDGQAFAANRINDAFVVVSTDGQPSVPVNYEHQQVGETDDKGYLLISGVSAWYPANYSINALNLPADTQLKETERRIALRRNSGYLLEFPVEQERVGSVILHDEEGDAIPVASIVSRPGKPDAPVGYDGIAWLENLNDTNALTVTLPGGKRCAASFTTRPNPEHKLQTYGPLICRERQ
;
A
#
# COMPACT_ATOMS: atom_id res chain seq x y z
N MET A 1 -10.67 -42.35 -8.54
CA MET A 1 -9.77 -43.49 -8.22
C MET A 1 -9.24 -43.27 -6.84
N ALA A 2 -9.59 -44.14 -5.97
CA ALA A 2 -9.32 -44.11 -4.53
C ALA A 2 -7.88 -44.53 -4.22
N VAL A 3 -7.41 -44.18 -3.03
CA VAL A 3 -6.70 -44.96 -2.03
C VAL A 3 -6.09 -44.00 -1.04
N ARG A 4 -6.61 -43.84 0.14
CA ARG A 4 -6.46 -44.53 1.41
C ARG A 4 -5.10 -44.36 2.07
N CYS A 5 -5.15 -43.81 3.29
CA CYS A 5 -4.86 -44.47 4.58
C CYS A 5 -3.35 -44.48 4.92
N GLY A 6 -2.90 -44.17 6.05
CA GLY A 6 -3.39 -44.27 7.40
C GLY A 6 -2.22 -44.24 8.39
N GLN A 7 -2.56 -44.07 9.63
CA GLN A 7 -1.95 -44.56 10.90
C GLN A 7 -0.71 -43.80 11.43
N LEU A 8 -0.89 -43.09 12.56
CA LEU A 8 -0.76 -43.57 13.95
C LEU A 8 0.59 -44.25 14.25
N THR A 9 1.44 -43.62 14.99
CA THR A 9 2.17 -44.34 16.04
C THR A 9 2.42 -43.45 17.27
N LYS A 10 2.06 -44.05 18.36
CA LYS A 10 2.29 -43.65 19.77
C LYS A 10 3.73 -43.97 20.17
N PHE A 11 4.05 -43.56 21.41
CA PHE A 11 5.17 -43.98 22.29
C PHE A 11 6.43 -43.12 22.19
N ALA A 12 7.07 -42.71 23.23
CA ALA A 12 7.22 -43.28 24.55
C ALA A 12 7.60 -42.24 25.61
N MET A 13 7.05 -42.42 26.76
CA MET A 13 7.43 -41.96 28.07
C MET A 13 8.77 -42.55 28.48
N TYR A 14 9.74 -41.72 28.86
CA TYR A 14 10.89 -42.22 29.69
C TYR A 14 11.03 -41.39 30.92
N THR A 15 10.69 -42.02 31.99
CA THR A 15 11.12 -41.77 33.38
C THR A 15 12.61 -41.98 33.53
N LEU A 16 13.32 -41.06 34.12
CA LEU A 16 14.63 -41.33 34.72
C LEU A 16 14.70 -40.79 36.14
N LEU A 17 14.95 -41.75 37.02
CA LEU A 17 15.09 -41.64 38.46
C LEU A 17 16.37 -40.90 38.85
N LEU A 18 16.19 -40.14 39.93
CA LEU A 18 17.09 -39.76 41.01
C LEU A 18 18.46 -40.46 41.09
N SER A 19 19.50 -39.64 41.18
CA SER A 19 20.67 -40.00 42.02
C SER A 19 21.00 -38.81 42.93
N SER A 20 20.72 -39.03 44.18
CA SER A 20 21.11 -38.21 45.33
C SER A 20 22.63 -38.28 45.55
N GLY A 21 23.29 -37.15 45.35
CA GLY A 21 24.65 -36.93 45.85
C GLY A 21 24.60 -36.17 47.17
N LEU A 22 24.82 -36.85 48.25
CA LEU A 22 25.10 -36.26 49.59
C LEU A 22 26.44 -35.55 49.52
N CYS A 23 26.45 -34.24 49.67
CA CYS A 23 27.61 -33.47 50.02
C CYS A 23 27.50 -33.13 51.52
N GLN A 24 28.31 -33.74 52.33
CA GLN A 24 28.49 -33.35 53.72
C GLN A 24 29.18 -31.98 53.76
N ALA A 25 28.51 -31.02 54.40
CA ALA A 25 29.15 -29.77 54.81
C ALA A 25 29.67 -29.94 56.18
N GLU A 26 30.95 -29.72 56.34
CA GLU A 26 31.59 -29.57 57.67
C GLU A 26 31.04 -28.40 58.42
N SER A 27 30.66 -28.64 59.68
CA SER A 27 30.24 -27.65 60.68
C SER A 27 31.43 -26.81 61.11
N GLY A 28 31.53 -25.58 60.62
CA GLY A 28 32.31 -24.55 61.26
C GLY A 28 31.43 -23.77 62.22
N ASP A 29 31.65 -23.95 63.52
CA ASP A 29 31.06 -23.13 64.57
C ASP A 29 31.66 -21.72 64.56
N ASP A 30 31.03 -20.78 63.78
CA ASP A 30 31.18 -19.36 64.00
C ASP A 30 29.95 -18.84 64.74
N LEU A 31 30.16 -18.52 66.00
CA LEU A 31 29.19 -17.96 66.90
C LEU A 31 28.67 -16.62 66.36
N LEU A 32 27.42 -16.65 65.86
CA LEU A 32 26.68 -15.44 65.65
C LEU A 32 26.51 -14.64 66.94
N PRO A 33 26.65 -13.32 66.94
CA PRO A 33 26.41 -12.52 68.11
C PRO A 33 24.98 -12.74 68.64
N PRO A 34 24.77 -12.70 69.97
CA PRO A 34 23.46 -12.95 70.60
C PRO A 34 22.43 -11.94 70.05
N PRO A 35 21.17 -12.37 69.90
CA PRO A 35 20.13 -11.45 69.40
C PRO A 35 19.96 -10.31 70.39
N PRO A 36 19.75 -9.07 69.89
CA PRO A 36 19.52 -7.91 70.77
C PRO A 36 18.26 -8.09 71.63
N ASP A 37 18.33 -7.63 72.83
CA ASP A 37 17.27 -7.72 73.87
C ASP A 37 15.94 -7.13 73.37
N ALA A 38 14.85 -7.88 73.55
CA ALA A 38 13.49 -7.58 73.04
C ALA A 38 12.81 -6.36 73.69
N ARG A 39 13.53 -5.45 74.38
CA ARG A 39 12.95 -4.32 75.13
C ARG A 39 13.18 -2.92 74.53
N THR A 40 13.73 -2.80 73.33
CA THR A 40 13.87 -1.48 72.65
C THR A 40 13.49 -1.61 71.21
N ILE A 41 12.25 -2.00 70.86
CA ILE A 41 11.76 -1.97 69.50
C ILE A 41 10.53 -1.04 69.43
N ASN A 42 10.81 0.24 69.52
CA ASN A 42 10.05 1.18 68.76
C ASN A 42 10.60 1.08 67.29
N GLN A 43 10.34 -0.03 66.58
CA GLN A 43 11.02 -0.34 65.33
C GLN A 43 10.26 0.28 64.17
N GLN A 44 10.75 1.42 63.81
CA GLN A 44 10.54 1.93 62.44
C GLN A 44 11.61 1.28 61.56
N SER A 45 11.24 0.29 60.75
CA SER A 45 12.12 -0.35 59.78
C SER A 45 11.89 0.23 58.41
N VAL A 46 12.95 0.68 57.74
CA VAL A 46 12.88 1.17 56.38
C VAL A 46 13.37 0.07 55.43
N TYR A 47 12.53 -0.33 54.53
CA TYR A 47 12.83 -1.32 53.52
C TYR A 47 12.95 -0.65 52.15
N GLN A 48 13.84 -1.14 51.29
CA GLN A 48 13.89 -0.80 49.88
C GLN A 48 13.13 -1.88 49.08
N LEU A 49 11.91 -1.59 48.67
CA LEU A 49 11.02 -2.60 48.10
C LEU A 49 10.69 -2.28 46.63
N GLY A 50 10.68 -3.31 45.80
CA GLY A 50 10.11 -3.22 44.44
C GLY A 50 8.59 -2.98 44.54
N LEU A 51 8.10 -1.95 43.87
CA LEU A 51 6.68 -1.59 43.89
C LEU A 51 5.93 -2.31 42.77
N VAL A 52 4.92 -3.09 43.15
CA VAL A 52 4.02 -3.79 42.23
C VAL A 52 2.59 -3.30 42.46
N ILE A 53 1.92 -2.79 41.46
CA ILE A 53 0.55 -2.26 41.55
C ILE A 53 -0.36 -3.03 40.62
N ASN A 54 -1.44 -3.61 41.14
CA ASN A 54 -2.39 -4.44 40.39
C ASN A 54 -1.68 -5.52 39.55
N HIS A 55 -0.72 -6.24 40.14
CA HIS A 55 0.14 -7.25 39.51
C HIS A 55 1.08 -6.71 38.40
N TYR A 56 1.15 -5.40 38.21
CA TYR A 56 2.09 -4.75 37.29
C TYR A 56 3.36 -4.35 38.05
N ASP A 57 4.50 -4.88 37.66
CA ASP A 57 5.80 -4.49 38.19
C ASP A 57 6.18 -3.11 37.63
N THR A 58 6.18 -2.09 38.49
CA THR A 58 6.51 -0.73 38.09
C THR A 58 7.99 -0.53 37.76
N GLN A 59 8.83 -1.55 38.08
CA GLN A 59 10.29 -1.49 38.02
C GLN A 59 10.91 -0.40 38.92
N MET A 60 10.13 0.14 39.84
CA MET A 60 10.60 1.13 40.80
C MET A 60 10.92 0.44 42.12
N VAL A 61 12.09 0.76 42.66
CA VAL A 61 12.45 0.41 44.04
C VAL A 61 12.26 1.68 44.88
N VAL A 62 11.43 1.57 45.91
CA VAL A 62 11.02 2.71 46.72
C VAL A 62 11.29 2.45 48.22
N PRO A 63 11.66 3.50 48.98
CA PRO A 63 11.78 3.37 50.45
C PRO A 63 10.39 3.28 51.05
N VAL A 64 10.14 2.23 51.80
CA VAL A 64 8.90 1.99 52.53
C VAL A 64 9.21 1.79 54.01
N THR A 65 8.53 2.52 54.88
CA THR A 65 8.70 2.47 56.33
C THR A 65 7.60 1.60 56.93
N GLN A 66 7.99 0.58 57.67
CA GLN A 66 7.08 -0.19 58.50
C GLN A 66 7.14 0.32 59.92
N LYS A 67 5.99 0.74 60.48
CA LYS A 67 5.85 1.20 61.84
C LYS A 67 4.55 0.67 62.43
N ASP A 68 4.61 -0.05 63.55
CA ASP A 68 3.44 -0.55 64.29
C ASP A 68 2.39 -1.25 63.40
N ASN A 69 2.82 -2.07 62.45
CA ASN A 69 2.02 -2.74 61.42
C ASN A 69 1.40 -1.83 60.37
N HIS A 70 1.84 -0.57 60.29
CA HIS A 70 1.47 0.41 59.24
C HIS A 70 2.57 0.49 58.19
N TRP A 71 2.17 0.60 56.90
CA TRP A 71 3.07 0.76 55.77
C TRP A 71 3.03 2.21 55.27
N LEU A 72 4.13 2.92 55.46
CA LEU A 72 4.28 4.32 55.08
C LEU A 72 5.16 4.43 53.84
N ILE A 73 4.70 5.15 52.83
CA ILE A 73 5.40 5.40 51.56
C ILE A 73 5.27 6.87 51.16
N ALA A 74 6.25 7.41 50.47
CA ALA A 74 6.15 8.76 49.96
C ALA A 74 5.09 8.81 48.85
N GLY A 75 4.10 9.72 48.96
CA GLY A 75 3.05 9.88 47.95
C GLY A 75 3.59 10.25 46.55
N GLY A 76 4.72 10.96 46.50
CA GLY A 76 5.42 11.25 45.26
C GLY A 76 5.91 9.99 44.49
N ASP A 77 6.21 8.89 45.19
CA ASP A 77 6.58 7.62 44.57
C ASP A 77 5.37 6.93 43.96
N LEU A 78 4.22 7.00 44.63
CA LEU A 78 2.95 6.48 44.14
C LEU A 78 2.46 7.27 42.92
N GLN A 79 2.63 8.61 42.92
CA GLN A 79 2.33 9.46 41.75
C GLN A 79 3.23 9.13 40.57
N ARG A 80 4.53 8.90 40.78
CA ARG A 80 5.46 8.46 39.72
C ARG A 80 5.09 7.09 39.15
N ALA A 81 4.51 6.24 40.00
CA ALA A 81 3.98 4.95 39.59
C ALA A 81 2.62 5.03 38.85
N GLY A 82 2.08 6.25 38.60
CA GLY A 82 0.86 6.49 37.85
C GLY A 82 -0.42 6.63 38.64
N LEU A 83 -0.34 6.70 39.98
CA LEU A 83 -1.52 6.90 40.84
C LEU A 83 -1.86 8.39 40.99
N PRO A 84 -3.15 8.76 41.21
CA PRO A 84 -3.57 10.16 41.18
C PRO A 84 -3.09 10.94 42.40
N ALA A 85 -2.56 12.15 42.18
CA ALA A 85 -2.12 13.05 43.24
C ALA A 85 -3.24 13.45 44.23
N ALA A 86 -4.49 13.41 43.79
CA ALA A 86 -5.65 13.70 44.64
C ALA A 86 -5.84 12.65 45.75
N GLN A 87 -5.49 11.41 45.51
CA GLN A 87 -5.58 10.30 46.48
C GLN A 87 -4.27 10.17 47.28
N PHE A 88 -3.13 10.49 46.67
CA PHE A 88 -1.81 10.36 47.27
C PHE A 88 -1.05 11.69 47.19
N PRO A 89 -1.24 12.62 48.15
CA PRO A 89 -0.48 13.85 48.22
C PRO A 89 1.03 13.60 48.38
N ALA A 90 1.88 14.54 48.02
CA ALA A 90 3.34 14.35 47.98
C ALA A 90 4.03 14.03 49.31
N GLY A 91 3.36 14.11 50.44
CA GLY A 91 3.86 13.74 51.76
C GLY A 91 3.94 12.25 51.99
N GLU A 92 4.24 11.86 53.22
CA GLU A 92 4.21 10.46 53.64
C GLU A 92 2.76 9.98 53.77
N VAL A 93 2.46 8.86 53.14
CA VAL A 93 1.12 8.26 53.04
C VAL A 93 1.11 6.93 53.75
N ASP A 94 0.18 6.75 54.70
CA ASP A 94 -0.06 5.48 55.34
C ASP A 94 -1.05 4.64 54.54
N LEU A 95 -0.52 3.63 53.89
CA LEU A 95 -1.29 2.73 53.01
C LEU A 95 -2.32 1.91 53.78
N SER A 96 -2.07 1.66 55.08
CA SER A 96 -2.94 0.86 55.93
C SER A 96 -4.24 1.57 56.31
N THR A 97 -4.28 2.91 56.17
CA THR A 97 -5.47 3.74 56.43
C THR A 97 -6.35 3.92 55.20
N GLN A 98 -5.85 3.55 54.05
CA GLN A 98 -6.57 3.72 52.77
C GLN A 98 -7.52 2.54 52.52
N SER A 99 -8.83 2.75 52.70
CA SER A 99 -9.84 1.69 52.63
C SER A 99 -9.96 1.00 51.23
N GLN A 100 -9.51 1.67 50.19
CA GLN A 100 -9.55 1.15 48.80
C GLN A 100 -8.21 0.58 48.32
N VAL A 101 -7.17 0.60 49.20
CA VAL A 101 -5.86 0.06 48.90
C VAL A 101 -5.64 -1.22 49.72
N LYS A 102 -5.44 -2.32 49.03
CA LYS A 102 -4.97 -3.54 49.68
C LYS A 102 -3.46 -3.63 49.56
N THR A 103 -2.77 -3.70 50.68
CA THR A 103 -1.31 -3.78 50.74
C THR A 103 -0.87 -5.16 51.18
N GLU A 104 0.07 -5.77 50.47
CA GLU A 104 0.66 -7.06 50.78
C GLU A 104 2.18 -6.98 50.64
N TYR A 105 2.91 -7.54 51.62
CA TYR A 105 4.36 -7.57 51.60
C TYR A 105 4.88 -8.96 51.23
N ASP A 106 5.63 -9.04 50.12
CA ASP A 106 6.37 -10.21 49.70
C ASP A 106 7.82 -10.10 50.16
N GLY A 107 8.11 -10.72 51.33
CA GLY A 107 9.44 -10.71 51.95
C GLY A 107 10.49 -11.46 51.11
N ASN A 108 10.10 -12.51 50.38
CA ASN A 108 11.03 -13.31 49.58
C ASN A 108 11.42 -12.58 48.31
N GLY A 109 10.46 -11.88 47.68
CA GLY A 109 10.69 -11.08 46.45
C GLY A 109 11.17 -9.66 46.75
N GLN A 110 11.22 -9.23 48.05
CA GLN A 110 11.47 -7.83 48.45
C GLN A 110 10.57 -6.83 47.70
N ARG A 111 9.25 -7.10 47.70
CA ARG A 111 8.25 -6.33 46.97
C ARG A 111 7.12 -5.88 47.87
N LEU A 112 6.58 -4.70 47.55
CA LEU A 112 5.33 -4.20 48.08
C LEU A 112 4.26 -4.31 47.02
N LEU A 113 3.25 -5.13 47.26
CA LEU A 113 2.16 -5.41 46.37
C LEU A 113 0.97 -4.54 46.78
N LEU A 114 0.52 -3.67 45.88
CA LEU A 114 -0.65 -2.82 46.08
C LEU A 114 -1.75 -3.24 45.09
N THR A 115 -2.97 -3.39 45.64
CA THR A 115 -4.17 -3.51 44.80
C THR A 115 -5.01 -2.26 45.00
N VAL A 116 -5.26 -1.52 43.91
CA VAL A 116 -6.00 -0.26 43.86
C VAL A 116 -7.10 -0.33 42.81
N PRO A 117 -8.16 0.53 42.87
CA PRO A 117 -9.13 0.65 41.82
C PRO A 117 -8.47 1.00 40.47
N SER A 118 -8.91 0.35 39.38
CA SER A 118 -8.36 0.55 38.03
C SER A 118 -8.63 1.96 37.47
N ASP A 119 -9.74 2.59 37.85
CA ASP A 119 -10.12 3.94 37.49
C ASP A 119 -9.21 5.05 38.06
N TRP A 120 -8.29 4.70 38.98
CA TRP A 120 -7.28 5.63 39.48
C TRP A 120 -6.13 5.87 38.50
N PHE A 121 -5.94 4.99 37.55
CA PHE A 121 -4.94 5.19 36.51
C PHE A 121 -5.44 6.12 35.42
N ALA A 122 -4.54 6.92 34.84
CA ALA A 122 -4.85 7.70 33.67
C ALA A 122 -5.24 6.80 32.49
N ALA A 123 -6.25 7.21 31.71
CA ALA A 123 -6.62 6.49 30.49
C ALA A 123 -5.44 6.44 29.53
N LYS A 124 -5.15 5.25 29.01
CA LYS A 124 -4.03 5.00 28.08
C LYS A 124 -4.56 4.69 26.70
N GLU A 125 -3.95 5.28 25.68
CA GLU A 125 -4.18 4.89 24.31
C GLU A 125 -3.17 3.80 23.91
N ALA A 126 -3.66 2.69 23.36
CA ALA A 126 -2.85 1.62 22.81
C ALA A 126 -3.21 1.44 21.33
N ALA A 127 -2.21 1.59 20.48
CA ALA A 127 -2.36 1.35 19.04
C ALA A 127 -2.22 -0.15 18.74
N PHE A 128 -3.07 -0.66 17.83
CA PHE A 128 -2.89 -1.98 17.26
C PHE A 128 -1.98 -1.87 16.02
N GLY A 129 -0.81 -2.55 16.07
CA GLY A 129 0.20 -2.51 15.04
C GLY A 129 1.02 -1.21 15.02
N ASP A 130 2.12 -1.26 14.29
CA ASP A 130 3.08 -0.13 14.22
C ASP A 130 2.61 1.02 13.31
N GLY A 131 1.36 1.00 12.83
CA GLY A 131 0.88 1.94 11.81
C GLY A 131 1.67 1.81 10.50
N VAL A 132 1.20 2.41 9.43
CA VAL A 132 2.00 2.51 8.20
C VAL A 132 3.07 3.58 8.43
N MET A 133 4.32 3.15 8.63
CA MET A 133 5.42 4.07 8.84
C MET A 133 5.64 4.92 7.59
N ARG A 134 5.63 6.24 7.74
CA ARG A 134 5.89 7.15 6.65
C ARG A 134 7.31 6.95 6.13
N VAL A 135 7.43 6.60 4.86
CA VAL A 135 8.70 6.66 4.13
C VAL A 135 8.70 7.95 3.31
N LYS A 136 9.69 8.82 3.54
CA LYS A 136 9.78 10.06 2.78
C LYS A 136 10.08 9.75 1.32
N PRO A 137 9.28 10.26 0.37
CA PRO A 137 9.49 9.97 -1.05
C PRO A 137 10.77 10.60 -1.56
N LEU A 138 11.50 9.83 -2.36
CA LEU A 138 12.71 10.27 -3.07
C LEU A 138 12.33 10.80 -4.46
N ASP A 139 13.16 11.65 -4.99
CA ASP A 139 13.03 12.25 -6.31
C ASP A 139 14.40 12.45 -6.97
N GLY A 140 14.39 12.68 -8.27
CA GLY A 140 15.56 13.04 -9.04
C GLY A 140 15.23 14.14 -10.04
N SER A 141 16.10 14.32 -11.02
CA SER A 141 15.92 15.31 -12.09
C SER A 141 16.21 14.68 -13.45
N GLY A 142 15.39 14.99 -14.43
CA GLY A 142 15.54 14.43 -15.77
C GLY A 142 14.41 14.82 -16.71
N ALA A 143 14.42 14.14 -17.84
CA ALA A 143 13.40 14.28 -18.87
C ALA A 143 12.97 12.89 -19.37
N LEU A 144 11.72 12.74 -19.71
CA LEU A 144 11.23 11.56 -20.40
C LEU A 144 10.29 11.94 -21.56
N LEU A 145 10.31 11.11 -22.57
CA LEU A 145 9.39 11.16 -23.69
C LEU A 145 8.68 9.79 -23.78
N ASN A 146 7.43 9.72 -23.35
CA ASN A 146 6.56 8.60 -23.68
C ASN A 146 6.11 8.73 -25.13
N TYR A 147 6.08 7.62 -25.83
CA TYR A 147 5.55 7.54 -27.21
C TYR A 147 4.68 6.30 -27.38
N ASP A 148 3.70 6.45 -28.25
CA ASP A 148 2.78 5.39 -28.63
C ASP A 148 2.44 5.60 -30.11
N PHE A 149 3.09 4.82 -30.95
CA PHE A 149 2.87 4.83 -32.41
C PHE A 149 1.84 3.77 -32.74
N TYR A 150 0.74 4.19 -33.30
CA TYR A 150 -0.35 3.33 -33.76
C TYR A 150 -0.56 3.50 -35.26
N THR A 151 -0.79 2.39 -35.98
CA THR A 151 -1.21 2.40 -37.36
C THR A 151 -2.30 1.38 -37.61
N SER A 152 -3.25 1.70 -38.46
CA SER A 152 -4.29 0.76 -38.85
C SER A 152 -4.64 0.91 -40.34
N GLN A 153 -5.09 -0.20 -40.91
CA GLN A 153 -5.55 -0.30 -42.29
C GLN A 153 -6.81 -1.16 -42.32
N THR A 154 -7.90 -0.58 -42.82
CA THR A 154 -9.12 -1.36 -43.07
C THR A 154 -9.06 -2.05 -44.43
N GLU A 155 -9.77 -3.14 -44.61
CA GLU A 155 -9.87 -3.88 -45.86
C GLU A 155 -10.47 -3.02 -46.98
N GLN A 156 -11.30 -2.04 -46.60
CA GLN A 156 -11.91 -1.06 -47.53
C GLN A 156 -10.94 0.02 -48.01
N GLY A 157 -9.67 -0.03 -47.61
CA GLY A 157 -8.62 0.83 -48.07
C GLY A 157 -8.38 2.09 -47.25
N MET A 158 -9.06 2.28 -46.09
CA MET A 158 -8.76 3.40 -45.18
C MET A 158 -7.57 3.06 -44.33
N GLY A 159 -6.54 3.87 -44.40
CA GLY A 159 -5.33 3.73 -43.58
C GLY A 159 -5.03 4.99 -42.81
N GLN A 160 -4.55 4.82 -41.59
CA GLN A 160 -4.11 5.92 -40.71
C GLN A 160 -2.89 5.53 -39.88
N ALA A 161 -2.13 6.55 -39.53
CA ALA A 161 -1.08 6.46 -38.53
C ALA A 161 -1.24 7.58 -37.47
N ALA A 162 -0.95 7.30 -36.25
CA ALA A 162 -0.97 8.29 -35.17
C ALA A 162 0.21 8.05 -34.20
N ILE A 163 0.75 9.14 -33.69
CA ILE A 163 1.76 9.10 -32.63
C ILE A 163 1.23 9.93 -31.47
N TRP A 164 0.89 9.27 -30.38
CA TRP A 164 0.67 9.94 -29.11
C TRP A 164 2.01 10.15 -28.41
N HIS A 165 2.16 11.29 -27.73
CA HIS A 165 3.36 11.59 -26.97
C HIS A 165 3.05 12.28 -25.63
N GLU A 166 3.93 12.09 -24.66
CA GLU A 166 4.05 12.89 -23.44
C GLU A 166 5.51 13.26 -23.23
N LEU A 167 5.81 14.54 -23.33
CA LEU A 167 7.08 15.07 -22.87
C LEU A 167 6.95 15.47 -21.39
N ARG A 168 7.79 14.90 -20.52
CA ARG A 168 7.81 15.20 -19.09
C ARG A 168 9.20 15.65 -18.68
N LEU A 169 9.28 16.80 -18.03
CA LEU A 169 10.49 17.28 -17.35
C LEU A 169 10.22 17.26 -15.85
N PHE A 170 11.13 16.73 -15.07
CA PHE A 170 10.95 16.61 -13.62
C PHE A 170 12.21 17.01 -12.87
N SER A 171 12.02 17.68 -11.72
CA SER A 171 13.11 18.03 -10.82
C SER A 171 12.56 18.29 -9.41
N GLY A 172 13.01 17.51 -8.43
CA GLY A 172 12.55 17.59 -7.06
C GLY A 172 11.03 17.43 -6.94
N LYS A 173 10.37 18.42 -6.31
CA LYS A 173 8.92 18.44 -6.09
C LYS A 173 8.10 18.87 -7.32
N SER A 174 8.74 19.21 -8.45
CA SER A 174 8.09 19.80 -9.63
C SER A 174 8.16 18.88 -10.84
N SER A 175 7.11 18.86 -11.65
CA SER A 175 7.09 18.23 -12.95
C SER A 175 6.31 19.07 -13.98
N LEU A 176 6.85 19.19 -15.20
CA LEU A 176 6.18 19.78 -16.34
C LEU A 176 5.86 18.67 -17.33
N SER A 177 4.59 18.47 -17.63
CA SER A 177 4.11 17.48 -18.61
C SER A 177 3.42 18.17 -19.76
N SER A 178 3.66 17.71 -20.99
CA SER A 178 2.96 18.15 -22.20
C SER A 178 2.58 16.95 -23.05
N THR A 179 1.30 16.81 -23.33
CA THR A 179 0.72 15.67 -24.04
C THR A 179 0.04 16.12 -25.34
N GLY A 180 0.05 15.25 -26.32
CA GLY A 180 -0.61 15.46 -27.59
C GLY A 180 -0.51 14.26 -28.51
N TYR A 181 -1.09 14.37 -29.70
CA TYR A 181 -0.91 13.37 -30.75
C TYR A 181 -0.76 14.03 -32.14
N VAL A 182 -0.05 13.34 -32.99
CA VAL A 182 -0.03 13.63 -34.44
C VAL A 182 -0.77 12.53 -35.15
N ARG A 183 -1.66 12.85 -36.04
CA ARG A 183 -2.36 11.88 -36.89
C ARG A 183 -2.15 12.23 -38.34
N GLN A 184 -2.01 11.19 -39.17
CA GLN A 184 -1.85 11.27 -40.62
C GLN A 184 -2.71 10.20 -41.29
N SER A 185 -3.56 10.60 -42.20
CA SER A 185 -4.23 9.70 -43.12
C SER A 185 -3.23 9.15 -44.12
N LEU A 186 -3.18 7.84 -44.28
CA LEU A 186 -2.28 7.15 -45.21
C LEU A 186 -2.97 6.79 -46.53
N SER A 187 -4.25 6.47 -46.45
CA SER A 187 -5.08 6.10 -47.61
C SER A 187 -6.57 6.25 -47.30
N GLY A 188 -7.37 6.51 -48.34
CA GLY A 188 -8.83 6.69 -48.27
C GLY A 188 -9.25 8.04 -47.69
N ASP A 189 -10.56 8.31 -47.68
CA ASP A 189 -11.15 9.49 -47.05
C ASP A 189 -11.44 9.21 -45.59
N ASN A 190 -10.57 9.68 -44.70
CA ASN A 190 -10.81 9.64 -43.27
C ASN A 190 -11.64 10.85 -42.82
N ALA A 191 -12.69 10.63 -42.06
CA ALA A 191 -13.53 11.69 -41.49
C ALA A 191 -12.80 12.53 -40.43
N LEU A 192 -11.63 12.11 -39.99
CA LEU A 192 -10.85 12.76 -38.97
C LEU A 192 -9.72 13.59 -39.58
N GLU A 193 -9.57 14.83 -39.15
CA GLU A 193 -8.57 15.76 -39.68
C GLU A 193 -7.14 15.31 -39.37
N ASP A 194 -6.25 15.43 -40.34
CA ASP A 194 -4.82 15.25 -40.20
C ASP A 194 -4.20 16.40 -39.39
N GLY A 195 -3.15 16.17 -38.70
CA GLY A 195 -2.39 17.20 -38.01
C GLY A 195 -2.03 16.90 -36.58
N TYR A 196 -1.55 17.93 -35.88
CA TYR A 196 -1.19 17.88 -34.46
C TYR A 196 -2.33 18.37 -33.59
N MET A 197 -2.67 17.57 -32.61
CA MET A 197 -3.61 17.92 -31.55
C MET A 197 -2.92 17.91 -30.18
N ARG A 198 -2.89 19.07 -29.52
CA ARG A 198 -2.41 19.21 -28.14
C ARG A 198 -3.51 18.86 -27.17
N TYR A 199 -3.18 18.07 -26.19
CA TYR A 199 -4.06 17.79 -25.04
C TYR A 199 -3.78 18.76 -23.90
N ASP A 200 -2.93 18.39 -22.96
CA ASP A 200 -2.67 19.15 -21.77
C ASP A 200 -1.20 19.58 -21.68
N THR A 201 -0.95 20.75 -21.11
CA THR A 201 0.39 21.18 -20.70
C THR A 201 0.27 21.72 -19.27
N THR A 202 0.91 21.02 -18.31
CA THR A 202 0.72 21.26 -16.88
C THR A 202 2.06 21.26 -16.16
N LEU A 203 2.35 22.33 -15.46
CA LEU A 203 3.40 22.37 -14.44
C LEU A 203 2.77 22.05 -13.09
N SER A 204 3.20 20.97 -12.45
CA SER A 204 2.75 20.56 -11.13
C SER A 204 3.86 20.70 -10.09
N TYR A 205 3.46 21.02 -8.87
CA TYR A 205 4.32 21.02 -7.68
C TYR A 205 3.59 20.30 -6.55
N THR A 206 4.22 19.30 -5.94
CA THR A 206 3.63 18.48 -4.88
C THR A 206 4.38 18.63 -3.57
N ASP A 207 3.66 18.96 -2.49
CA ASP A 207 4.21 19.01 -1.16
C ASP A 207 3.63 17.91 -0.28
N ASP A 208 4.39 16.85 -0.11
CA ASP A 208 3.99 15.65 0.65
C ASP A 208 3.92 15.89 2.18
N ASP A 209 4.54 16.95 2.70
CA ASP A 209 4.44 17.27 4.13
C ASP A 209 3.08 17.84 4.49
N THR A 210 2.52 18.67 3.62
CA THR A 210 1.20 19.31 3.79
C THR A 210 0.09 18.64 3.00
N ALA A 211 0.42 17.64 2.17
CA ALA A 211 -0.48 16.99 1.21
C ALA A 211 -1.13 18.00 0.25
N LEU A 212 -0.38 19.01 -0.23
CA LEU A 212 -0.85 20.02 -1.17
C LEU A 212 -0.24 19.80 -2.55
N GLU A 213 -1.08 19.96 -3.56
CA GLU A 213 -0.69 20.00 -4.97
C GLU A 213 -1.05 21.36 -5.58
N TRP A 214 -0.11 21.92 -6.33
CA TRP A 214 -0.29 23.10 -7.16
C TRP A 214 -0.13 22.69 -8.61
N ALA A 215 -1.04 23.13 -9.46
CA ALA A 215 -0.96 22.91 -10.90
C ALA A 215 -1.14 24.24 -11.64
N LEU A 216 -0.30 24.47 -12.62
CA LEU A 216 -0.36 25.64 -13.51
C LEU A 216 -0.41 25.16 -14.95
N GLY A 217 -1.37 25.62 -15.72
CA GLY A 217 -1.64 25.22 -17.10
C GLY A 217 -2.98 24.53 -17.24
N ASP A 218 -3.06 23.49 -18.06
CA ASP A 218 -4.31 22.75 -18.23
C ASP A 218 -4.54 21.83 -17.03
N THR A 219 -5.68 22.01 -16.36
CA THR A 219 -6.02 21.27 -15.16
C THR A 219 -7.52 20.96 -15.12
N LEU A 220 -7.89 19.99 -14.27
CA LEU A 220 -9.29 19.71 -13.94
C LEU A 220 -9.63 20.37 -12.62
N SER A 221 -10.81 21.02 -12.54
CA SER A 221 -11.35 21.45 -11.26
C SER A 221 -11.75 20.23 -10.42
N ASP A 222 -11.63 20.34 -9.10
CA ASP A 222 -12.11 19.32 -8.20
C ASP A 222 -13.63 19.30 -8.13
N SER A 223 -14.19 18.13 -7.84
CA SER A 223 -15.62 17.92 -7.71
C SER A 223 -15.98 17.10 -6.49
N LEU A 224 -17.16 17.33 -5.96
CA LEU A 224 -17.82 16.49 -4.96
C LEU A 224 -18.72 15.47 -5.66
N SER A 225 -19.23 14.50 -4.92
CA SER A 225 -20.13 13.46 -5.47
C SER A 225 -21.40 14.01 -6.13
N TRP A 226 -21.71 15.26 -5.85
CA TRP A 226 -22.89 15.99 -6.33
C TRP A 226 -22.58 17.20 -7.22
N SER A 227 -21.28 17.47 -7.53
CA SER A 227 -20.85 18.53 -8.45
C SER A 227 -20.10 17.94 -9.65
N ASN A 228 -19.77 18.76 -10.62
CA ASN A 228 -19.05 18.37 -11.83
C ASN A 228 -17.66 19.00 -11.84
N SER A 229 -16.69 18.31 -12.44
CA SER A 229 -15.40 18.89 -12.77
C SER A 229 -15.40 19.43 -14.20
N VAL A 230 -14.61 20.49 -14.43
CA VAL A 230 -14.40 21.08 -15.75
C VAL A 230 -12.91 21.27 -16.00
N ARG A 231 -12.52 21.30 -17.29
CA ARG A 231 -11.17 21.62 -17.71
C ARG A 231 -10.94 23.11 -17.72
N VAL A 232 -9.84 23.54 -17.11
CA VAL A 232 -9.47 24.96 -16.98
C VAL A 232 -8.00 25.13 -17.35
N GLY A 233 -7.71 26.10 -18.18
CA GLY A 233 -6.34 26.59 -18.37
C GLY A 233 -6.06 27.70 -17.35
N GLY A 234 -5.31 27.38 -16.30
CA GLY A 234 -5.14 28.33 -15.19
C GLY A 234 -4.31 27.79 -14.04
N ILE A 235 -4.74 28.06 -12.83
CA ILE A 235 -4.09 27.64 -11.58
C ILE A 235 -5.06 26.81 -10.77
N ARG A 236 -4.60 25.65 -10.30
CA ARG A 236 -5.27 24.83 -9.29
C ARG A 236 -4.38 24.70 -8.07
N ILE A 237 -5.01 24.82 -6.89
CA ILE A 237 -4.39 24.53 -5.60
C ILE A 237 -5.36 23.61 -4.87
N GLY A 238 -4.91 22.43 -4.48
CA GLY A 238 -5.79 21.47 -3.80
C GLY A 238 -5.03 20.55 -2.86
N ARG A 239 -5.74 20.03 -1.90
CA ARG A 239 -5.23 18.95 -1.05
C ARG A 239 -5.36 17.62 -1.78
N ASP A 240 -4.30 16.83 -1.76
CA ASP A 240 -4.26 15.48 -2.33
C ASP A 240 -3.69 14.51 -1.30
N PHE A 241 -4.58 13.76 -0.65
CA PHE A 241 -4.16 12.75 0.33
C PHE A 241 -3.49 11.53 -0.29
N THR A 242 -3.51 11.37 -1.61
CA THR A 242 -2.75 10.30 -2.27
C THR A 242 -1.23 10.50 -2.12
N LEU A 243 -0.78 11.75 -1.85
CA LEU A 243 0.60 12.07 -1.52
C LEU A 243 1.05 11.49 -0.17
N ARG A 244 0.09 11.10 0.66
CA ARG A 244 0.28 10.62 2.03
C ARG A 244 -0.52 9.32 2.28
N PRO A 245 -0.16 8.21 1.62
CA PRO A 245 -0.87 6.92 1.81
C PRO A 245 -0.75 6.36 3.23
N ASP A 246 0.16 6.89 4.03
CA ASP A 246 0.27 6.61 5.47
C ASP A 246 -0.86 7.23 6.31
N LEU A 247 -1.56 8.24 5.79
CA LEU A 247 -2.64 8.91 6.50
C LEU A 247 -3.99 8.23 6.25
N VAL A 248 -4.60 7.76 7.31
CA VAL A 248 -6.01 7.37 7.28
C VAL A 248 -6.86 8.62 7.39
N THR A 249 -7.59 8.95 6.33
CA THR A 249 -8.37 10.20 6.21
C THR A 249 -9.81 10.09 6.73
N TRP A 250 -10.27 8.89 7.05
CA TRP A 250 -11.62 8.61 7.54
C TRP A 250 -11.64 8.21 9.01
N PRO A 251 -12.80 8.32 9.68
CA PRO A 251 -12.95 7.91 11.08
C PRO A 251 -12.74 6.39 11.23
N LEU A 252 -11.80 6.00 12.09
CA LEU A 252 -11.60 4.62 12.49
C LEU A 252 -12.41 4.28 13.74
N PRO A 253 -12.85 3.02 13.92
CA PRO A 253 -13.42 2.59 15.18
C PRO A 253 -12.36 2.64 16.28
N ALA A 254 -12.76 3.07 17.46
CA ALA A 254 -11.98 3.02 18.68
C ALA A 254 -12.76 2.22 19.72
N PHE A 255 -12.07 1.36 20.48
CA PHE A 255 -12.69 0.54 21.53
C PHE A 255 -12.09 0.89 22.87
N SER A 256 -12.93 1.31 23.80
CA SER A 256 -12.53 1.62 25.16
C SER A 256 -12.94 0.51 26.12
N GLY A 257 -12.12 0.28 27.11
CA GLY A 257 -12.34 -0.72 28.16
C GLY A 257 -11.56 -0.39 29.42
N ASP A 258 -11.59 -1.30 30.38
CA ASP A 258 -10.85 -1.20 31.63
C ASP A 258 -10.10 -2.51 31.93
N ALA A 259 -8.83 -2.41 32.29
CA ALA A 259 -7.97 -3.53 32.68
C ALA A 259 -7.64 -3.42 34.16
N ALA A 260 -8.21 -4.28 34.97
CA ALA A 260 -7.94 -4.29 36.41
C ALA A 260 -6.51 -4.73 36.73
N VAL A 261 -5.92 -5.59 35.90
CA VAL A 261 -4.56 -6.15 36.00
C VAL A 261 -3.91 -6.13 34.62
N PRO A 262 -2.58 -6.36 34.48
CA PRO A 262 -1.95 -6.49 33.18
C PRO A 262 -2.71 -7.50 32.32
N THR A 263 -3.08 -7.09 31.13
CA THR A 263 -4.02 -7.82 30.28
C THR A 263 -3.51 -7.86 28.83
N SER A 264 -3.44 -9.06 28.26
CA SER A 264 -3.26 -9.22 26.79
C SER A 264 -4.61 -9.06 26.11
N VAL A 265 -4.64 -8.30 25.03
CA VAL A 265 -5.84 -8.12 24.20
C VAL A 265 -5.59 -8.64 22.80
N ASP A 266 -6.34 -9.65 22.41
CA ASP A 266 -6.43 -10.14 21.05
C ASP A 266 -7.66 -9.55 20.35
N LEU A 267 -7.45 -8.97 19.19
CA LEU A 267 -8.51 -8.40 18.36
C LEU A 267 -8.81 -9.35 17.21
N PHE A 268 -10.08 -9.72 17.07
CA PHE A 268 -10.59 -10.43 15.91
C PHE A 268 -11.58 -9.54 15.15
N ILE A 269 -11.46 -9.47 13.84
CA ILE A 269 -12.39 -8.77 12.95
C ILE A 269 -13.01 -9.80 12.03
N ASP A 270 -14.34 -9.92 12.06
CA ASP A 270 -15.11 -10.91 11.30
C ASP A 270 -14.55 -12.34 11.41
N GLY A 271 -14.05 -12.70 12.63
CA GLY A 271 -13.51 -14.03 12.94
C GLY A 271 -12.03 -14.23 12.64
N TYR A 272 -11.36 -13.27 12.02
CA TYR A 272 -9.91 -13.32 11.76
C TYR A 272 -9.14 -12.53 12.82
N ARG A 273 -8.06 -13.12 13.36
CA ARG A 273 -7.20 -12.42 14.31
C ARG A 273 -6.48 -11.28 13.61
N ALA A 274 -6.83 -10.05 13.98
CA ALA A 274 -6.30 -8.84 13.37
C ALA A 274 -5.02 -8.32 14.05
N GLY A 275 -4.84 -8.64 15.33
CA GLY A 275 -3.66 -8.23 16.09
C GLY A 275 -3.75 -8.58 17.56
N SER A 276 -2.68 -8.27 18.29
CA SER A 276 -2.57 -8.46 19.74
C SER A 276 -1.75 -7.32 20.34
N THR A 277 -2.13 -6.87 21.54
CA THR A 277 -1.37 -5.88 22.32
C THR A 277 -1.43 -6.19 23.79
N GLN A 278 -0.47 -5.67 24.57
CA GLN A 278 -0.48 -5.80 26.02
C GLN A 278 -0.83 -4.46 26.68
N LEU A 279 -1.71 -4.52 27.65
CA LEU A 279 -2.19 -3.37 28.39
C LEU A 279 -1.72 -3.45 29.83
N GLN A 280 -1.36 -2.28 30.36
CA GLN A 280 -1.15 -2.09 31.79
C GLN A 280 -2.51 -1.89 32.47
N PRO A 281 -2.60 -2.05 33.81
CA PRO A 281 -3.82 -1.76 34.55
C PRO A 281 -4.33 -0.34 34.32
N GLY A 282 -5.64 -0.17 34.25
CA GLY A 282 -6.34 1.11 34.09
C GLY A 282 -7.28 1.15 32.90
N PRO A 283 -7.99 2.27 32.72
CA PRO A 283 -8.80 2.52 31.54
C PRO A 283 -7.93 2.59 30.29
N PHE A 284 -8.41 2.01 29.17
CA PHE A 284 -7.70 2.02 27.93
C PHE A 284 -8.62 2.34 26.73
N THR A 285 -8.03 2.90 25.68
CA THR A 285 -8.65 3.05 24.36
C THR A 285 -7.74 2.45 23.31
N LEU A 286 -8.27 1.48 22.56
CA LEU A 286 -7.58 0.85 21.44
C LEU A 286 -7.82 1.69 20.18
N THR A 287 -6.75 2.10 19.55
CA THR A 287 -6.74 2.90 18.32
C THR A 287 -5.95 2.20 17.20
N ASN A 288 -5.95 2.75 15.99
CA ASN A 288 -5.28 2.19 14.80
C ASN A 288 -5.64 0.74 14.51
N LEU A 289 -6.91 0.41 14.68
CA LEU A 289 -7.39 -0.94 14.43
C LEU A 289 -7.35 -1.26 12.94
N PRO A 290 -6.92 -2.45 12.53
CA PRO A 290 -7.14 -2.94 11.17
C PRO A 290 -8.62 -2.82 10.84
N TYR A 291 -8.96 -2.36 9.63
CA TYR A 291 -10.35 -2.06 9.29
C TYR A 291 -10.76 -2.72 7.98
N ILE A 292 -12.06 -2.94 7.87
CA ILE A 292 -12.77 -3.21 6.63
C ILE A 292 -13.70 -2.03 6.36
N ASN A 293 -13.87 -1.66 5.09
CA ASN A 293 -14.86 -0.63 4.73
C ASN A 293 -16.29 -1.22 4.84
N GLY A 294 -17.17 -0.51 5.52
CA GLY A 294 -18.53 -0.99 5.78
C GLY A 294 -18.74 -1.48 7.22
N ALA A 295 -19.80 -2.24 7.42
CA ALA A 295 -20.15 -2.82 8.71
C ALA A 295 -19.30 -4.07 8.99
N GLY A 296 -18.84 -4.22 10.22
CA GLY A 296 -18.09 -5.37 10.70
C GLY A 296 -18.33 -5.61 12.19
N ASN A 297 -17.82 -6.74 12.68
CA ASN A 297 -17.84 -7.09 14.09
C ASN A 297 -16.40 -7.27 14.59
N ALA A 298 -16.04 -6.49 15.60
CA ALA A 298 -14.79 -6.68 16.31
C ALA A 298 -15.06 -7.52 17.55
N VAL A 299 -14.27 -8.57 17.77
CA VAL A 299 -14.29 -9.36 19.00
C VAL A 299 -12.97 -9.13 19.71
N LEU A 300 -13.04 -8.49 20.87
CA LEU A 300 -11.92 -8.33 21.77
C LEU A 300 -11.90 -9.48 22.77
N VAL A 301 -10.83 -10.26 22.73
CA VAL A 301 -10.56 -11.29 23.73
C VAL A 301 -9.47 -10.75 24.64
N THR A 302 -9.85 -10.39 25.85
CA THR A 302 -8.91 -9.95 26.89
C THR A 302 -8.53 -11.14 27.75
N THR A 303 -7.22 -11.37 27.91
CA THR A 303 -6.67 -12.40 28.81
C THR A 303 -5.85 -11.72 29.89
N ASP A 304 -6.29 -11.79 31.12
CA ASP A 304 -5.59 -11.17 32.24
C ASP A 304 -4.37 -11.98 32.70
N ALA A 305 -3.56 -11.38 33.57
CA ALA A 305 -2.37 -12.02 34.17
C ALA A 305 -2.70 -13.30 34.96
N LEU A 306 -3.96 -13.53 35.30
CA LEU A 306 -4.44 -14.72 36.02
C LEU A 306 -5.00 -15.78 35.05
N GLY A 307 -4.93 -15.52 33.72
CA GLY A 307 -5.40 -16.43 32.69
C GLY A 307 -6.91 -16.41 32.45
N ARG A 308 -7.66 -15.46 33.03
CA ARG A 308 -9.11 -15.33 32.81
C ARG A 308 -9.33 -14.63 31.47
N GLN A 309 -10.24 -15.18 30.67
CA GLN A 309 -10.59 -14.62 29.38
C GLN A 309 -11.98 -14.01 29.39
N VAL A 310 -12.09 -12.81 28.81
CA VAL A 310 -13.37 -12.14 28.55
C VAL A 310 -13.43 -11.80 27.07
N SER A 311 -14.51 -12.19 26.42
CA SER A 311 -14.77 -11.88 25.01
C SER A 311 -15.88 -10.84 24.91
N THR A 312 -15.60 -9.73 24.25
CA THR A 312 -16.57 -8.64 24.02
C THR A 312 -16.72 -8.42 22.52
N THR A 313 -17.96 -8.55 22.01
CA THR A 313 -18.27 -8.27 20.59
C THR A 313 -18.77 -6.85 20.45
N LEU A 314 -18.17 -6.09 19.54
CA LEU A 314 -18.48 -4.69 19.28
C LEU A 314 -18.75 -4.51 17.78
N PRO A 315 -20.00 -4.21 17.38
CA PRO A 315 -20.29 -3.89 15.99
C PRO A 315 -19.78 -2.50 15.63
N PHE A 316 -19.24 -2.34 14.41
CA PHE A 316 -18.76 -1.07 13.91
C PHE A 316 -19.13 -0.84 12.46
N TYR A 317 -19.00 0.41 11.99
CA TYR A 317 -19.12 0.79 10.58
C TYR A 317 -18.01 1.76 10.21
N VAL A 318 -17.21 1.40 9.20
CA VAL A 318 -16.15 2.25 8.64
C VAL A 318 -16.67 2.92 7.37
N ALA A 319 -16.60 4.23 7.34
CA ALA A 319 -17.10 5.09 6.28
C ALA A 319 -15.95 5.81 5.58
N SER A 320 -15.30 5.16 4.61
CA SER A 320 -14.13 5.72 3.90
C SER A 320 -14.44 7.00 3.10
N GLN A 321 -15.71 7.32 2.86
CA GLN A 321 -16.13 8.56 2.22
C GLN A 321 -16.14 9.76 3.16
N MET A 322 -16.18 9.55 4.47
CA MET A 322 -16.17 10.61 5.47
C MET A 322 -14.74 11.07 5.78
N LEU A 323 -14.60 12.28 6.30
CA LEU A 323 -13.33 12.78 6.80
C LEU A 323 -13.22 12.59 8.32
N LYS A 324 -12.02 12.21 8.77
CA LYS A 324 -11.66 12.13 10.19
C LYS A 324 -11.90 13.49 10.88
N PRO A 325 -12.30 13.50 12.17
CA PRO A 325 -12.49 14.74 12.93
C PRO A 325 -11.30 15.69 12.83
N GLY A 326 -11.58 16.97 12.52
CA GLY A 326 -10.58 18.03 12.38
C GLY A 326 -9.82 18.01 11.05
N LEU A 327 -10.01 17.00 10.19
CA LEU A 327 -9.40 16.96 8.88
C LEU A 327 -10.21 17.79 7.88
N SER A 328 -9.51 18.55 7.05
CA SER A 328 -10.11 19.30 5.94
C SER A 328 -9.53 18.86 4.61
N ASP A 329 -10.35 18.86 3.60
CA ASP A 329 -10.02 18.59 2.20
C ASP A 329 -10.62 19.70 1.34
N GLY A 330 -9.93 20.14 0.30
CA GLY A 330 -10.47 21.15 -0.57
C GLY A 330 -9.49 21.60 -1.64
N ALA A 331 -10.07 22.19 -2.67
CA ALA A 331 -9.32 22.74 -3.79
C ALA A 331 -9.98 24.00 -4.35
N ALA A 332 -9.16 24.84 -4.96
CA ALA A 332 -9.60 26.02 -5.70
C ALA A 332 -8.91 26.04 -7.07
N THR A 333 -9.69 26.33 -8.10
CA THR A 333 -9.24 26.42 -9.49
C THR A 333 -9.71 27.74 -10.10
N PHE A 334 -8.78 28.45 -10.74
CA PHE A 334 -9.06 29.71 -11.43
C PHE A 334 -8.36 29.75 -12.77
N GLY A 335 -9.04 30.21 -13.79
CA GLY A 335 -8.46 30.34 -15.13
C GLY A 335 -9.49 30.52 -16.23
N ALA A 336 -9.17 30.14 -17.45
CA ALA A 336 -10.05 30.17 -18.60
C ALA A 336 -10.63 28.77 -18.86
N LEU A 337 -11.92 28.65 -19.11
CA LEU A 337 -12.60 27.39 -19.39
C LEU A 337 -12.02 26.76 -20.67
N ARG A 338 -11.51 25.55 -20.59
CA ARG A 338 -10.97 24.81 -21.74
C ARG A 338 -12.12 24.17 -22.52
N ARG A 339 -12.36 24.67 -23.74
CA ARG A 339 -13.41 24.19 -24.66
C ARG A 339 -12.84 23.24 -25.70
N ASN A 340 -13.68 22.54 -26.39
CA ASN A 340 -13.38 21.70 -27.56
C ASN A 340 -12.10 20.86 -27.37
N TYR A 341 -11.93 20.31 -26.15
CA TYR A 341 -10.77 19.53 -25.78
C TYR A 341 -10.64 18.28 -26.67
N GLY A 342 -9.48 18.10 -27.29
CA GLY A 342 -9.23 17.02 -28.26
C GLY A 342 -9.86 17.24 -29.62
N ILE A 343 -10.43 18.42 -29.87
CA ILE A 343 -11.01 18.85 -31.16
C ILE A 343 -10.27 20.07 -31.68
N GLU A 344 -10.04 21.08 -30.84
CA GLU A 344 -9.34 22.31 -31.21
C GLU A 344 -8.18 22.61 -30.27
N ASN A 345 -7.05 23.05 -30.85
CA ASN A 345 -5.89 23.47 -30.08
C ASN A 345 -6.14 24.86 -29.45
N PHE A 346 -5.76 25.01 -28.20
CA PHE A 346 -5.75 26.30 -27.46
C PHE A 346 -7.10 27.03 -27.41
N ASP A 347 -8.24 26.31 -27.48
CA ASP A 347 -9.55 26.95 -27.35
C ASP A 347 -9.87 27.17 -25.85
N TYR A 348 -9.58 28.40 -25.42
CA TYR A 348 -9.85 28.83 -24.03
C TYR A 348 -10.97 29.89 -24.07
N GLY A 349 -12.03 29.61 -23.32
CA GLY A 349 -13.19 30.45 -23.21
C GLY A 349 -13.10 31.48 -22.09
N PRO A 350 -14.24 31.84 -21.49
CA PRO A 350 -14.29 32.85 -20.43
C PRO A 350 -13.54 32.46 -19.18
N ALA A 351 -13.22 33.50 -18.38
CA ALA A 351 -12.64 33.31 -17.04
C ALA A 351 -13.62 32.66 -16.09
N VAL A 352 -13.17 31.63 -15.37
CA VAL A 352 -13.97 30.86 -14.45
C VAL A 352 -13.22 30.59 -13.15
N GLY A 353 -13.98 30.37 -12.07
CA GLY A 353 -13.48 29.90 -10.80
C GLY A 353 -14.34 28.76 -10.26
N SER A 354 -13.69 27.78 -9.63
CA SER A 354 -14.37 26.67 -8.93
C SER A 354 -13.66 26.38 -7.64
N GLY A 355 -14.43 26.06 -6.59
CA GLY A 355 -13.89 25.69 -5.28
C GLY A 355 -14.71 24.63 -4.60
N THR A 356 -14.01 23.66 -3.99
CA THR A 356 -14.62 22.62 -3.13
C THR A 356 -13.98 22.67 -1.76
N TYR A 357 -14.76 22.39 -0.74
CA TYR A 357 -14.23 22.23 0.62
C TYR A 357 -15.03 21.21 1.41
N ARG A 358 -14.33 20.34 2.11
CA ARG A 358 -14.88 19.29 3.00
C ARG A 358 -14.23 19.40 4.37
N TYR A 359 -15.00 19.18 5.42
CA TYR A 359 -14.49 19.20 6.79
C TYR A 359 -15.13 18.11 7.65
N GLY A 360 -14.29 17.28 8.28
CA GLY A 360 -14.70 16.29 9.27
C GLY A 360 -14.99 16.98 10.61
N VAL A 361 -16.26 17.13 10.96
CA VAL A 361 -16.69 17.78 12.21
C VAL A 361 -16.49 16.85 13.40
N ASN A 362 -16.91 15.59 13.25
CA ASN A 362 -16.76 14.51 14.22
C ASN A 362 -16.88 13.15 13.52
N ASP A 363 -16.88 12.05 14.26
CA ASP A 363 -16.89 10.67 13.70
C ASP A 363 -18.17 10.31 12.94
N PHE A 364 -19.21 11.15 12.98
CA PHE A 364 -20.49 10.92 12.30
C PHE A 364 -20.92 12.04 11.37
N LEU A 365 -20.16 13.14 11.24
CA LEU A 365 -20.56 14.27 10.40
C LEU A 365 -19.36 14.81 9.63
N THR A 366 -19.46 14.78 8.29
CA THR A 366 -18.62 15.54 7.37
C THR A 366 -19.46 16.55 6.62
N LEU A 367 -19.05 17.81 6.64
CA LEU A 367 -19.69 18.89 5.89
C LEU A 367 -18.96 19.10 4.57
N GLU A 368 -19.71 19.47 3.53
CA GLU A 368 -19.21 19.73 2.18
C GLU A 368 -19.76 21.07 1.68
N SER A 369 -18.96 21.78 0.89
CA SER A 369 -19.39 22.97 0.17
C SER A 369 -18.73 23.05 -1.20
N HIS A 370 -19.43 23.66 -2.16
CA HIS A 370 -18.98 23.86 -3.51
C HIS A 370 -19.45 25.21 -4.03
N ALA A 371 -18.59 25.89 -4.78
CA ALA A 371 -18.93 27.15 -5.42
C ALA A 371 -18.30 27.21 -6.82
N GLU A 372 -19.04 27.78 -7.78
CA GLU A 372 -18.58 28.07 -9.12
C GLU A 372 -18.95 29.49 -9.52
N GLY A 373 -18.11 30.12 -10.34
CA GLY A 373 -18.34 31.47 -10.81
C GLY A 373 -17.74 31.73 -12.20
N ALA A 374 -18.48 32.52 -12.99
CA ALA A 374 -18.07 33.12 -14.24
C ALA A 374 -18.82 34.43 -14.42
N ASP A 375 -18.58 35.14 -15.53
CA ASP A 375 -19.22 36.46 -15.78
C ASP A 375 -20.76 36.44 -15.61
N SER A 376 -21.38 35.37 -16.13
CA SER A 376 -22.87 35.23 -16.06
C SER A 376 -23.28 33.96 -15.31
N LEU A 377 -22.44 33.41 -14.47
CA LEU A 377 -22.71 32.26 -13.62
C LEU A 377 -22.27 32.52 -12.17
N ALA A 378 -23.18 32.29 -11.25
CA ALA A 378 -22.90 32.14 -9.81
C ALA A 378 -23.59 30.88 -9.30
N LEU A 379 -22.82 29.97 -8.69
CA LEU A 379 -23.34 28.74 -8.11
C LEU A 379 -22.76 28.57 -6.71
N GLY A 380 -23.62 28.18 -5.77
CA GLY A 380 -23.22 27.80 -4.43
C GLY A 380 -24.04 26.64 -3.93
N GLY A 381 -23.37 25.71 -3.26
CA GLY A 381 -24.01 24.52 -2.70
C GLY A 381 -23.38 24.08 -1.39
N ALA A 382 -24.17 23.40 -0.58
CA ALA A 382 -23.74 22.78 0.66
C ALA A 382 -24.28 21.36 0.76
N GLY A 383 -23.50 20.50 1.39
CA GLY A 383 -23.82 19.09 1.59
C GLY A 383 -23.32 18.57 2.92
N ALA A 384 -23.80 17.41 3.29
CA ALA A 384 -23.36 16.68 4.47
C ALA A 384 -23.39 15.17 4.25
N LEU A 385 -22.43 14.47 4.86
CA LEU A 385 -22.43 13.03 5.04
C LEU A 385 -22.63 12.75 6.53
N VAL A 386 -23.63 11.93 6.83
CA VAL A 386 -24.00 11.58 8.20
C VAL A 386 -23.96 10.07 8.38
N LYS A 387 -23.11 9.59 9.28
CA LYS A 387 -23.03 8.19 9.69
C LYS A 387 -24.12 7.88 10.72
N ILE A 388 -24.98 6.92 10.44
CA ILE A 388 -26.05 6.48 11.31
C ILE A 388 -25.60 5.25 12.11
N GLY A 389 -24.72 5.47 13.10
CA GLY A 389 -24.18 4.39 13.93
C GLY A 389 -23.56 3.27 13.06
N GLN A 390 -24.08 2.04 13.21
CA GLN A 390 -23.67 0.88 12.42
C GLN A 390 -24.53 0.66 11.15
N PHE A 391 -25.52 1.52 10.90
CA PHE A 391 -26.51 1.35 9.83
C PHE A 391 -26.14 2.10 8.54
N GLY A 392 -24.88 2.50 8.38
CA GLY A 392 -24.38 3.11 7.14
C GLY A 392 -24.35 4.63 7.16
N ILE A 393 -24.37 5.21 5.95
CA ILE A 393 -24.20 6.65 5.73
C ILE A 393 -25.38 7.16 4.91
N VAL A 394 -25.91 8.31 5.32
CA VAL A 394 -26.79 9.16 4.50
C VAL A 394 -25.99 10.35 4.02
N ASN A 395 -26.12 10.69 2.77
CA ASN A 395 -25.60 11.94 2.20
C ASN A 395 -26.75 12.80 1.65
N GLY A 396 -26.58 14.10 1.71
CA GLY A 396 -27.50 15.05 1.13
C GLY A 396 -26.83 16.35 0.78
N SER A 397 -27.25 16.99 -0.33
CA SER A 397 -26.76 18.30 -0.74
C SER A 397 -27.82 19.11 -1.45
N TYR A 398 -27.70 20.41 -1.30
CA TYR A 398 -28.51 21.38 -2.01
C TYR A 398 -27.59 22.40 -2.68
N THR A 399 -27.88 22.71 -3.93
CA THR A 399 -27.15 23.67 -4.75
C THR A 399 -28.11 24.65 -5.40
N HIS A 400 -27.79 25.92 -5.33
CA HIS A 400 -28.50 26.98 -6.06
C HIS A 400 -27.54 27.61 -7.08
N SER A 401 -28.06 27.88 -8.26
CA SER A 401 -27.30 28.54 -9.33
C SER A 401 -28.11 29.66 -9.97
N GLN A 402 -27.39 30.66 -10.45
CA GLN A 402 -27.92 31.69 -11.34
C GLN A 402 -27.01 31.76 -12.56
N MET A 403 -27.56 31.45 -13.74
CA MET A 403 -26.82 31.42 -14.99
C MET A 403 -27.60 32.19 -16.06
N TYR A 404 -26.99 33.19 -16.69
CA TYR A 404 -27.59 34.07 -17.70
C TYR A 404 -28.91 34.76 -17.23
N GLY A 405 -29.01 35.07 -15.93
CA GLY A 405 -30.16 35.69 -15.31
C GLY A 405 -31.26 34.73 -14.86
N GLU A 406 -31.16 33.45 -15.17
CA GLU A 406 -32.10 32.42 -14.75
C GLU A 406 -31.60 31.70 -13.49
N GLY A 407 -32.47 31.51 -12.50
CA GLY A 407 -32.17 30.77 -11.27
C GLY A 407 -32.63 29.34 -11.34
N GLY A 408 -31.84 28.43 -10.80
CA GLY A 408 -32.17 27.00 -10.73
C GLY A 408 -31.56 26.32 -9.49
N GLN A 409 -32.06 25.15 -9.19
CA GLN A 409 -31.62 24.37 -8.01
C GLN A 409 -31.37 22.91 -8.37
N GLN A 410 -30.51 22.30 -7.58
CA GLN A 410 -30.25 20.87 -7.59
C GLN A 410 -30.31 20.32 -6.16
N LEU A 411 -31.02 19.22 -6.01
CA LEU A 411 -31.08 18.44 -4.79
C LEU A 411 -30.49 17.04 -5.04
N ASN A 412 -29.56 16.62 -4.20
CA ASN A 412 -29.03 15.26 -4.20
C ASN A 412 -29.24 14.64 -2.82
N TRP A 413 -29.52 13.36 -2.80
CA TRP A 413 -29.56 12.57 -1.57
C TRP A 413 -29.27 11.11 -1.87
N GLY A 414 -28.71 10.42 -0.90
CA GLY A 414 -28.37 9.01 -1.05
C GLY A 414 -28.17 8.31 0.29
N TYR A 415 -28.11 7.00 0.21
CA TYR A 415 -27.82 6.15 1.35
C TYR A 415 -26.91 4.99 0.91
N GLN A 416 -25.96 4.67 1.74
CA GLN A 416 -25.05 3.54 1.54
C GLN A 416 -24.94 2.71 2.81
N TYR A 417 -25.09 1.40 2.64
CA TYR A 417 -24.81 0.41 3.65
C TYR A 417 -24.09 -0.79 3.03
N SER A 418 -23.01 -1.23 3.65
CA SER A 418 -22.21 -2.37 3.18
C SER A 418 -21.76 -3.23 4.35
N THR A 419 -21.80 -4.54 4.15
CA THR A 419 -21.24 -5.57 5.03
C THR A 419 -20.48 -6.58 4.17
N GLY A 420 -19.78 -7.54 4.76
CA GLY A 420 -19.17 -8.65 4.02
C GLY A 420 -20.13 -9.48 3.17
N ALA A 421 -21.41 -9.56 3.56
CA ALA A 421 -22.43 -10.35 2.88
C ALA A 421 -23.41 -9.54 2.04
N PHE A 422 -23.54 -8.22 2.32
CA PHE A 422 -24.61 -7.41 1.74
C PHE A 422 -24.14 -5.98 1.51
N SER A 423 -24.47 -5.40 0.35
CA SER A 423 -24.26 -3.97 0.06
C SER A 423 -25.51 -3.41 -0.62
N PHE A 424 -25.98 -2.27 -0.11
CA PHE A 424 -27.06 -1.50 -0.69
C PHE A 424 -26.66 -0.05 -0.83
N ILE A 425 -26.83 0.50 -2.04
CA ILE A 425 -26.49 1.90 -2.37
C ILE A 425 -27.67 2.49 -3.12
N THR A 426 -28.09 3.68 -2.73
CA THR A 426 -29.04 4.47 -3.51
C THR A 426 -28.57 5.90 -3.63
N GLN A 427 -28.80 6.49 -4.81
CA GLN A 427 -28.45 7.88 -5.11
C GLN A 427 -29.52 8.52 -5.98
N HIS A 428 -29.89 9.75 -5.62
CA HIS A 428 -30.94 10.50 -6.28
C HIS A 428 -30.46 11.91 -6.56
N THR A 429 -30.75 12.37 -7.77
CA THR A 429 -30.50 13.75 -8.19
C THR A 429 -31.76 14.31 -8.82
N HIS A 430 -32.17 15.48 -8.40
CA HIS A 430 -33.24 16.25 -9.00
C HIS A 430 -32.77 17.66 -9.32
N ARG A 431 -33.01 18.13 -10.54
CA ARG A 431 -32.59 19.46 -11.03
C ARG A 431 -33.75 20.23 -11.65
N ASP A 432 -33.74 21.53 -11.47
CA ASP A 432 -34.58 22.43 -12.22
C ASP A 432 -34.10 22.60 -13.67
N LYS A 433 -35.01 22.91 -14.59
CA LYS A 433 -34.66 23.11 -16.01
C LYS A 433 -33.68 24.30 -16.20
N THR A 434 -33.72 25.26 -15.33
CA THR A 434 -32.88 26.46 -15.35
C THR A 434 -31.61 26.33 -14.52
N PHE A 435 -31.34 25.14 -13.95
CA PHE A 435 -30.08 24.88 -13.24
C PHE A 435 -28.88 24.99 -14.19
N GLY A 436 -27.87 25.74 -13.78
CA GLY A 436 -26.64 25.96 -14.53
C GLY A 436 -25.39 25.71 -13.68
N ASN A 437 -24.33 25.25 -14.30
CA ASN A 437 -23.00 25.08 -13.72
C ASN A 437 -21.92 25.29 -14.78
N LEU A 438 -20.65 25.24 -14.40
CA LEU A 438 -19.54 25.40 -15.35
C LEU A 438 -19.51 24.35 -16.47
N ALA A 439 -20.04 23.16 -16.25
CA ALA A 439 -20.13 22.14 -17.30
C ALA A 439 -21.16 22.47 -18.38
N LEU A 440 -22.14 23.32 -18.07
CA LEU A 440 -23.15 23.86 -19.00
C LEU A 440 -22.85 25.27 -19.48
N TYR A 441 -21.90 25.95 -18.84
CA TYR A 441 -21.55 27.32 -19.13
C TYR A 441 -20.80 27.41 -20.45
N ASP A 442 -21.19 28.37 -21.29
CA ASP A 442 -20.57 28.63 -22.62
C ASP A 442 -20.60 27.43 -23.60
N VAL A 443 -21.42 26.41 -23.30
CA VAL A 443 -21.69 25.33 -24.27
C VAL A 443 -22.76 25.79 -25.23
N PRO A 444 -22.57 25.63 -26.56
CA PRO A 444 -23.62 25.93 -27.53
C PRO A 444 -24.89 25.16 -27.16
N ARG A 445 -26.00 25.90 -26.94
CA ARG A 445 -27.29 25.26 -26.71
C ARG A 445 -27.70 24.51 -27.97
N MET A 446 -27.57 23.19 -27.94
CA MET A 446 -28.18 22.37 -28.95
C MET A 446 -29.68 22.37 -28.77
N TYR A 447 -30.43 22.59 -29.81
CA TYR A 447 -31.88 22.56 -29.81
C TYR A 447 -32.35 21.33 -30.58
N ASP A 448 -33.39 20.67 -30.05
CA ASP A 448 -34.06 19.60 -30.77
C ASP A 448 -34.85 20.15 -32.01
N SER A 449 -35.44 19.26 -32.81
CA SER A 449 -36.27 19.63 -33.94
C SER A 449 -37.52 20.44 -33.60
N GLN A 450 -37.86 20.55 -32.30
CA GLN A 450 -38.98 21.30 -31.74
C GLN A 450 -38.52 22.59 -31.05
N ASN A 451 -37.24 22.98 -31.24
CA ASN A 451 -36.62 24.18 -30.68
C ASN A 451 -36.54 24.18 -29.12
N ASN A 452 -36.51 23.00 -28.47
CA ASN A 452 -36.19 22.89 -27.08
C ASN A 452 -34.69 22.72 -26.89
N PRO A 453 -34.09 23.37 -25.85
CA PRO A 453 -32.68 23.17 -25.56
C PRO A 453 -32.44 21.73 -25.10
N ILE A 454 -31.54 21.05 -25.79
CA ILE A 454 -31.04 19.74 -25.37
C ILE A 454 -30.06 19.98 -24.22
N ALA A 455 -30.52 19.81 -22.97
CA ALA A 455 -29.66 19.90 -21.82
C ALA A 455 -28.78 18.66 -21.74
N SER A 456 -27.48 18.86 -21.57
CA SER A 456 -26.52 17.76 -21.37
C SER A 456 -26.65 17.09 -19.98
N LEU A 457 -27.39 17.70 -19.05
CA LEU A 457 -27.67 17.14 -17.73
C LEU A 457 -29.10 16.60 -17.62
N SER A 458 -29.26 15.54 -16.86
CA SER A 458 -30.59 14.97 -16.58
C SER A 458 -31.39 15.83 -15.59
N GLN A 459 -32.70 15.92 -15.79
CA GLN A 459 -33.63 16.51 -14.81
C GLN A 459 -33.70 15.66 -13.53
N ARG A 460 -33.77 14.34 -13.70
CA ARG A 460 -33.84 13.39 -12.60
C ARG A 460 -32.95 12.18 -12.90
N SER A 461 -32.20 11.77 -11.92
CA SER A 461 -31.43 10.54 -11.96
C SER A 461 -31.62 9.79 -10.64
N ASP A 462 -32.12 8.57 -10.71
CA ASP A 462 -32.35 7.69 -9.58
C ASP A 462 -31.57 6.40 -9.81
N GLN A 463 -30.78 5.99 -8.82
CA GLN A 463 -30.01 4.76 -8.86
C GLN A 463 -30.26 3.96 -7.58
N TYR A 464 -30.48 2.66 -7.73
CA TYR A 464 -30.49 1.69 -6.66
C TYR A 464 -29.57 0.53 -7.05
N SER A 465 -28.71 0.11 -6.15
CA SER A 465 -27.80 -1.01 -6.32
C SER A 465 -27.87 -1.92 -5.10
N LEU A 466 -27.96 -3.21 -5.34
CA LEU A 466 -27.98 -4.25 -4.33
C LEU A 466 -26.96 -5.32 -4.72
N SER A 467 -26.11 -5.72 -3.77
CA SER A 467 -25.20 -6.85 -3.92
C SER A 467 -25.33 -7.79 -2.72
N LEU A 468 -25.40 -9.08 -2.99
CA LEU A 468 -25.52 -10.14 -2.00
C LEU A 468 -24.44 -11.18 -2.25
N ASN A 469 -23.59 -11.42 -1.25
CA ASN A 469 -22.65 -12.52 -1.24
C ASN A 469 -23.29 -13.72 -0.53
N MET A 470 -23.60 -14.78 -1.27
CA MET A 470 -24.24 -16.00 -0.77
C MET A 470 -23.22 -17.12 -0.49
N GLY A 471 -21.94 -16.76 -0.28
CA GLY A 471 -20.87 -17.72 -0.04
C GLY A 471 -20.71 -18.72 -1.20
N ASN A 472 -20.86 -20.02 -0.93
CA ASN A 472 -20.71 -21.07 -1.93
C ASN A 472 -21.71 -21.01 -3.10
N TYR A 473 -22.78 -20.24 -2.98
CA TYR A 473 -23.77 -20.06 -4.06
C TYR A 473 -23.42 -18.88 -4.97
N GLY A 474 -22.35 -18.14 -4.66
CA GLY A 474 -21.86 -17.02 -5.46
C GLY A 474 -22.44 -15.67 -5.04
N ASN A 475 -22.28 -14.68 -5.93
CA ASN A 475 -22.74 -13.33 -5.72
C ASN A 475 -23.90 -12.99 -6.62
N ILE A 476 -24.92 -12.32 -6.08
CA ILE A 476 -26.04 -11.75 -6.84
C ILE A 476 -25.93 -10.24 -6.80
N GLY A 477 -26.07 -9.60 -7.96
CA GLY A 477 -26.19 -8.16 -8.11
C GLY A 477 -27.54 -7.80 -8.74
N ALA A 478 -28.12 -6.70 -8.28
CA ALA A 478 -29.28 -6.07 -8.90
C ALA A 478 -29.07 -4.55 -8.90
N ALA A 479 -29.29 -3.89 -10.03
CA ALA A 479 -29.25 -2.46 -10.13
C ALA A 479 -30.42 -1.95 -10.97
N TRP A 480 -31.05 -0.89 -10.52
CA TRP A 480 -32.03 -0.15 -11.29
C TRP A 480 -31.54 1.30 -11.44
N ILE A 481 -31.57 1.79 -12.67
CA ILE A 481 -31.15 3.13 -13.04
C ILE A 481 -32.27 3.77 -13.83
N GLY A 482 -32.79 4.89 -13.32
CA GLY A 482 -33.78 5.70 -14.00
C GLY A 482 -33.20 7.10 -14.28
N VAL A 483 -33.14 7.50 -15.53
CA VAL A 483 -32.71 8.85 -15.93
C VAL A 483 -33.83 9.49 -16.75
N GLN A 484 -34.17 10.71 -16.39
CA GLN A 484 -35.12 11.50 -17.11
C GLN A 484 -34.46 12.80 -17.56
N SER A 485 -34.49 13.07 -18.86
CA SER A 485 -34.06 14.33 -19.46
C SER A 485 -35.12 15.41 -19.36
N PHE A 486 -34.78 16.67 -19.64
CA PHE A 486 -35.72 17.78 -19.62
C PHE A 486 -36.72 17.77 -20.79
N ASP A 487 -36.41 17.06 -21.85
CA ASP A 487 -37.35 16.79 -22.99
C ASP A 487 -38.30 15.64 -22.71
N SER A 488 -38.38 15.17 -21.47
CA SER A 488 -39.23 14.05 -21.04
C SER A 488 -38.81 12.68 -21.53
N GLN A 489 -37.67 12.56 -22.24
CA GLN A 489 -37.12 11.23 -22.53
C GLN A 489 -36.72 10.55 -21.23
N LYS A 490 -37.10 9.29 -21.11
CA LYS A 490 -36.73 8.46 -19.96
C LYS A 490 -35.86 7.31 -20.41
N THR A 491 -34.91 6.93 -19.61
CA THR A 491 -34.18 5.68 -19.73
C THR A 491 -34.32 4.95 -18.40
N GLU A 492 -34.88 3.77 -18.41
CA GLU A 492 -35.03 2.94 -17.22
C GLU A 492 -34.41 1.58 -17.47
N LEU A 493 -33.28 1.31 -16.80
CA LEU A 493 -32.53 0.08 -16.94
C LEU A 493 -32.62 -0.75 -15.65
N LEU A 494 -32.96 -2.01 -15.78
CA LEU A 494 -32.83 -2.99 -14.73
C LEU A 494 -31.73 -3.97 -15.10
N ASN A 495 -30.70 -4.06 -14.27
CA ASN A 495 -29.61 -5.01 -14.43
C ASN A 495 -29.65 -6.05 -13.32
N LEU A 496 -29.58 -7.31 -13.68
CA LEU A 496 -29.46 -8.44 -12.76
C LEU A 496 -28.19 -9.20 -13.12
N SER A 497 -27.43 -9.63 -12.12
CA SER A 497 -26.23 -10.43 -12.33
C SER A 497 -26.10 -11.53 -11.30
N TRP A 498 -25.47 -12.62 -11.70
CA TRP A 498 -25.05 -13.69 -10.81
C TRP A 498 -23.69 -14.20 -11.24
N SER A 499 -22.78 -14.38 -10.27
CA SER A 499 -21.46 -14.93 -10.51
C SER A 499 -21.12 -15.98 -9.47
N ARG A 500 -20.41 -17.02 -9.88
CA ARG A 500 -19.96 -18.09 -9.01
C ARG A 500 -18.63 -18.67 -9.47
N SER A 501 -17.74 -18.92 -8.52
CA SER A 501 -16.55 -19.76 -8.76
C SER A 501 -16.98 -21.23 -8.83
N LEU A 502 -16.44 -21.93 -9.81
CA LEU A 502 -16.71 -23.35 -10.06
C LEU A 502 -15.53 -24.20 -9.57
N TRP A 503 -15.06 -25.12 -10.39
CA TRP A 503 -13.89 -25.94 -10.09
C TRP A 503 -12.57 -25.18 -10.36
N GLY A 504 -11.55 -25.41 -9.54
CA GLY A 504 -10.30 -24.67 -9.64
C GLY A 504 -10.53 -23.16 -9.51
N ALA A 505 -9.94 -22.37 -10.41
CA ALA A 505 -10.15 -20.93 -10.53
C ALA A 505 -11.16 -20.56 -11.64
N SER A 506 -11.94 -21.50 -12.15
CA SER A 506 -12.97 -21.26 -13.16
C SER A 506 -14.15 -20.52 -12.58
N SER A 507 -14.80 -19.66 -13.38
CA SER A 507 -15.97 -18.88 -12.95
C SER A 507 -17.04 -18.81 -14.03
N VAL A 508 -18.29 -18.75 -13.59
CA VAL A 508 -19.45 -18.48 -14.43
C VAL A 508 -20.05 -17.13 -14.03
N TYR A 509 -20.48 -16.39 -15.04
CA TYR A 509 -21.18 -15.12 -14.90
C TYR A 509 -22.44 -15.13 -15.76
N LEU A 510 -23.57 -14.75 -15.18
CA LEU A 510 -24.84 -14.53 -15.84
C LEU A 510 -25.25 -13.08 -15.64
N ALA A 511 -25.72 -12.43 -16.69
CA ALA A 511 -26.26 -11.08 -16.62
C ALA A 511 -27.55 -10.99 -17.44
N ALA A 512 -28.50 -10.21 -16.95
CA ALA A 512 -29.70 -9.84 -17.67
C ALA A 512 -29.94 -8.33 -17.49
N SER A 513 -30.12 -7.63 -18.58
CA SER A 513 -30.42 -6.21 -18.60
C SER A 513 -31.75 -6.00 -19.31
N HIS A 514 -32.65 -5.20 -18.72
CA HIS A 514 -33.94 -4.86 -19.28
C HIS A 514 -34.07 -3.36 -19.44
N ASP A 515 -34.21 -2.92 -20.67
CA ASP A 515 -34.62 -1.54 -21.01
C ASP A 515 -36.16 -1.46 -20.98
N ARG A 516 -36.70 -0.83 -19.93
CA ARG A 516 -38.18 -0.71 -19.76
C ARG A 516 -38.85 0.19 -20.77
N GLN A 517 -38.11 1.10 -21.39
CA GLN A 517 -38.65 1.97 -22.45
C GLN A 517 -38.85 1.23 -23.75
N ARG A 518 -37.88 0.44 -24.16
CA ARG A 518 -37.92 -0.36 -25.39
C ARG A 518 -38.63 -1.70 -25.18
N GLY A 519 -38.73 -2.12 -23.92
CA GLY A 519 -39.26 -3.45 -23.59
C GLY A 519 -38.28 -4.59 -23.85
N ASP A 520 -37.04 -4.26 -24.11
CA ASP A 520 -36.01 -5.14 -24.61
C ASP A 520 -35.20 -5.80 -23.47
N TRP A 521 -34.86 -7.08 -23.68
CA TRP A 521 -33.97 -7.84 -22.79
C TRP A 521 -32.67 -8.18 -23.50
N THR A 522 -31.57 -7.90 -22.82
CA THR A 522 -30.26 -8.44 -23.15
C THR A 522 -29.87 -9.47 -22.10
N VAL A 523 -29.56 -10.69 -22.50
CA VAL A 523 -29.13 -11.75 -21.59
C VAL A 523 -27.76 -12.25 -22.04
N ALA A 524 -26.83 -12.32 -21.09
CA ALA A 524 -25.48 -12.78 -21.34
C ALA A 524 -25.09 -13.87 -20.32
N MET A 525 -24.33 -14.85 -20.78
CA MET A 525 -23.68 -15.86 -19.98
C MET A 525 -22.23 -15.98 -20.42
N SER A 526 -21.32 -16.03 -19.48
CA SER A 526 -19.91 -16.30 -19.75
C SER A 526 -19.35 -17.34 -18.77
N LEU A 527 -18.47 -18.21 -19.28
CA LEU A 527 -17.70 -19.18 -18.55
C LEU A 527 -16.22 -18.89 -18.80
N GLN A 528 -15.46 -18.63 -17.76
CA GLN A 528 -14.02 -18.43 -17.83
C GLN A 528 -13.29 -19.60 -17.18
N ILE A 529 -12.31 -20.16 -17.89
CA ILE A 529 -11.54 -21.32 -17.49
C ILE A 529 -10.05 -20.96 -17.63
N PRO A 530 -9.33 -20.75 -16.52
CA PRO A 530 -7.86 -20.65 -16.56
C PRO A 530 -7.26 -22.04 -16.88
N LEU A 531 -6.29 -22.06 -17.77
CA LEU A 531 -5.59 -23.25 -18.26
C LEU A 531 -4.14 -23.33 -17.74
N GLY A 532 -3.86 -22.71 -16.64
CA GLY A 532 -2.54 -22.58 -16.03
C GLY A 532 -2.30 -21.16 -15.53
N ASP A 533 -1.04 -20.77 -15.42
CA ASP A 533 -0.68 -19.49 -14.80
C ASP A 533 -0.91 -18.28 -15.74
N ARG A 534 -0.91 -18.50 -17.07
CA ARG A 534 -0.95 -17.43 -18.08
C ARG A 534 -2.05 -17.58 -19.13
N ASP A 535 -2.62 -18.75 -19.24
CA ASP A 535 -3.58 -19.09 -20.27
C ASP A 535 -5.01 -19.10 -19.73
N SER A 536 -5.94 -18.61 -20.52
CA SER A 536 -7.35 -18.71 -20.19
C SER A 536 -8.22 -18.84 -21.43
N VAL A 537 -9.32 -19.57 -21.29
CA VAL A 537 -10.38 -19.65 -22.28
C VAL A 537 -11.65 -19.06 -21.68
N ALA A 538 -12.29 -18.19 -22.44
CA ALA A 538 -13.61 -17.70 -22.12
C ALA A 538 -14.61 -18.09 -23.23
N VAL A 539 -15.74 -18.65 -22.82
CA VAL A 539 -16.85 -18.94 -23.72
C VAL A 539 -18.03 -18.10 -23.27
N SER A 540 -18.61 -17.34 -24.16
CA SER A 540 -19.77 -16.50 -23.84
C SER A 540 -20.87 -16.63 -24.88
N THR A 541 -22.10 -16.44 -24.42
CA THR A 541 -23.26 -16.25 -25.29
C THR A 541 -24.03 -15.03 -24.78
N GLU A 542 -24.46 -14.21 -25.73
CA GLU A 542 -25.24 -13.02 -25.48
C GLU A 542 -26.39 -12.96 -26.45
N ASN A 543 -27.54 -12.55 -25.98
CA ASN A 543 -28.69 -12.30 -26.85
C ASN A 543 -29.14 -10.85 -26.67
N THR A 544 -29.06 -10.08 -27.74
CA THR A 544 -29.46 -8.67 -27.75
C THR A 544 -30.60 -8.47 -28.77
N PRO A 545 -31.47 -7.48 -28.58
CA PRO A 545 -32.54 -7.18 -29.53
C PRO A 545 -32.01 -6.80 -30.92
N ASP A 546 -30.93 -6.03 -30.97
CA ASP A 546 -30.39 -5.47 -32.23
C ASP A 546 -29.56 -6.50 -33.02
N TYR A 547 -28.64 -7.23 -32.33
CA TYR A 547 -27.70 -8.14 -33.01
C TYR A 547 -28.11 -9.62 -32.90
N GLY A 548 -29.20 -9.93 -32.15
CA GLY A 548 -29.65 -11.30 -31.93
C GLY A 548 -28.70 -12.09 -31.03
N SER A 549 -28.51 -13.37 -31.32
CA SER A 549 -27.62 -14.22 -30.52
C SER A 549 -26.20 -14.15 -31.02
N THR A 550 -25.27 -13.83 -30.14
CA THR A 550 -23.80 -13.87 -30.35
C THR A 550 -23.19 -14.94 -29.45
N GLN A 551 -22.42 -15.83 -30.06
CA GLN A 551 -21.65 -16.86 -29.35
C GLN A 551 -20.17 -16.57 -29.57
N ARG A 552 -19.37 -16.43 -28.52
CA ARG A 552 -17.96 -16.07 -28.61
C ARG A 552 -17.10 -17.07 -27.84
N ILE A 553 -15.99 -17.42 -28.42
CA ILE A 553 -14.87 -18.07 -27.76
C ILE A 553 -13.67 -17.16 -27.81
N ASN A 554 -12.98 -17.02 -26.71
CA ASN A 554 -11.75 -16.22 -26.57
C ASN A 554 -10.69 -17.05 -25.89
N TYR A 555 -9.49 -17.11 -26.46
CA TYR A 555 -8.31 -17.68 -25.85
C TYR A 555 -7.28 -16.59 -25.65
N ASN A 556 -6.79 -16.44 -24.43
CA ASN A 556 -5.84 -15.43 -24.04
C ASN A 556 -4.61 -16.05 -23.37
N HIS A 557 -3.44 -15.61 -23.83
CA HIS A 557 -2.15 -15.85 -23.17
C HIS A 557 -1.61 -14.51 -22.68
N THR A 558 -1.44 -14.37 -21.37
CA THR A 558 -1.05 -13.10 -20.74
C THR A 558 0.45 -12.85 -20.86
N MET A 559 0.84 -11.62 -21.11
CA MET A 559 2.24 -11.16 -21.15
C MET A 559 2.93 -11.46 -19.81
N PRO A 560 4.13 -12.07 -19.79
CA PRO A 560 4.93 -12.21 -18.58
C PRO A 560 5.33 -10.87 -17.96
N SER A 561 5.55 -10.81 -16.65
CA SER A 561 5.95 -9.57 -15.95
C SER A 561 7.32 -9.06 -16.39
N ASP A 562 8.24 -9.97 -16.69
CA ASP A 562 9.60 -9.73 -17.18
C ASP A 562 9.69 -9.53 -18.71
N GLY A 563 8.56 -9.55 -19.43
CA GLY A 563 8.48 -9.45 -20.88
C GLY A 563 8.36 -10.82 -21.53
N GLY A 564 8.21 -10.82 -22.85
CA GLY A 564 7.98 -12.01 -23.68
C GLY A 564 6.83 -11.83 -24.65
N PHE A 565 6.09 -12.89 -24.90
CA PHE A 565 4.97 -12.87 -25.83
C PHE A 565 3.61 -12.93 -25.12
N SER A 566 2.61 -12.29 -25.73
CA SER A 566 1.20 -12.47 -25.41
C SER A 566 0.40 -12.63 -26.69
N TRP A 567 -0.74 -13.28 -26.61
CA TRP A 567 -1.66 -13.35 -27.73
C TRP A 567 -3.11 -13.43 -27.24
N ASN A 568 -4.00 -12.90 -28.06
CA ASN A 568 -5.43 -12.98 -27.86
C ASN A 568 -6.08 -13.44 -29.16
N LEU A 569 -6.85 -14.51 -29.11
CA LEU A 569 -7.58 -15.07 -30.22
C LEU A 569 -9.07 -15.07 -29.87
N ALA A 570 -9.91 -14.46 -30.69
CA ALA A 570 -11.35 -14.48 -30.49
C ALA A 570 -12.07 -14.82 -31.79
N TRP A 571 -13.12 -15.60 -31.65
CA TRP A 571 -14.08 -15.88 -32.70
C TRP A 571 -15.49 -15.76 -32.16
N ALA A 572 -16.37 -15.10 -32.89
CA ALA A 572 -17.76 -14.99 -32.50
C ALA A 572 -18.67 -15.25 -33.71
N ARG A 573 -19.70 -16.05 -33.46
CA ARG A 573 -20.82 -16.27 -34.38
C ARG A 573 -21.95 -15.34 -33.99
N GLN A 574 -22.41 -14.56 -34.93
CA GLN A 574 -23.53 -13.63 -34.79
C GLN A 574 -24.72 -14.12 -35.62
N SER A 575 -25.95 -14.06 -35.09
CA SER A 575 -27.12 -14.56 -35.80
C SER A 575 -27.65 -13.61 -36.85
N ARG A 576 -27.33 -12.32 -36.78
CA ARG A 576 -27.80 -11.25 -37.67
C ARG A 576 -26.68 -10.49 -38.38
N SER A 577 -25.44 -10.90 -38.22
CA SER A 577 -24.27 -10.32 -38.87
C SER A 577 -23.29 -11.43 -39.24
N SER A 578 -22.21 -11.06 -39.93
CA SER A 578 -21.10 -11.94 -40.25
C SER A 578 -20.34 -12.37 -39.01
N ASN A 579 -19.57 -13.46 -39.13
CA ASN A 579 -18.77 -13.92 -38.01
C ASN A 579 -17.63 -12.93 -37.71
N TYR A 580 -17.45 -12.60 -36.44
CA TYR A 580 -16.35 -11.79 -35.96
C TYR A 580 -15.09 -12.61 -35.66
N GLN A 581 -13.96 -12.11 -36.05
CA GLN A 581 -12.64 -12.73 -35.84
C GLN A 581 -11.67 -11.69 -35.26
N GLN A 582 -10.80 -12.14 -34.39
CA GLN A 582 -9.72 -11.31 -33.85
C GLN A 582 -8.49 -12.16 -33.56
N ALA A 583 -7.34 -11.66 -33.94
CA ALA A 583 -6.05 -12.21 -33.55
C ALA A 583 -5.11 -11.04 -33.23
N THR A 584 -4.56 -11.04 -32.04
CA THR A 584 -3.59 -10.06 -31.57
C THR A 584 -2.34 -10.80 -31.09
N LEU A 585 -1.18 -10.32 -31.45
CA LEU A 585 0.12 -10.75 -30.94
C LEU A 585 0.80 -9.56 -30.29
N GLY A 586 1.31 -9.74 -29.10
CA GLY A 586 2.12 -8.77 -28.37
C GLY A 586 3.50 -9.33 -28.06
N TRP A 587 4.49 -8.49 -28.05
CA TRP A 587 5.82 -8.77 -27.57
C TRP A 587 6.39 -7.58 -26.80
N ARG A 588 6.99 -7.85 -25.66
CA ARG A 588 7.58 -6.84 -24.78
C ARG A 588 8.94 -7.30 -24.29
N ASN A 589 9.87 -6.38 -24.26
CA ASN A 589 11.11 -6.48 -23.50
C ASN A 589 11.22 -5.27 -22.55
N ASN A 590 12.37 -5.05 -21.93
CA ASN A 590 12.56 -3.93 -21.00
C ASN A 590 12.50 -2.55 -21.66
N ASN A 591 12.64 -2.45 -22.98
CA ASN A 591 12.82 -1.19 -23.71
C ASN A 591 11.61 -0.76 -24.50
N VAL A 592 10.80 -1.71 -25.00
CA VAL A 592 9.68 -1.44 -25.92
C VAL A 592 8.64 -2.54 -25.83
N GLU A 593 7.40 -2.16 -26.06
CA GLU A 593 6.28 -3.06 -26.26
C GLU A 593 5.74 -2.89 -27.69
N LEU A 594 5.61 -4.02 -28.39
CA LEU A 594 5.07 -4.11 -29.75
C LEU A 594 3.80 -4.95 -29.72
N GLN A 595 2.76 -4.46 -30.35
CA GLN A 595 1.51 -5.20 -30.52
C GLN A 595 1.03 -5.06 -31.95
N GLY A 596 0.28 -6.06 -32.42
CA GLY A 596 -0.35 -5.97 -33.73
C GLY A 596 -1.28 -7.14 -33.97
N GLY A 597 -2.14 -6.97 -34.95
CA GLY A 597 -3.12 -7.98 -35.25
C GLY A 597 -4.16 -7.56 -36.26
N GLY A 598 -5.22 -8.33 -36.30
CA GLY A 598 -6.39 -8.03 -37.12
C GLY A 598 -7.67 -8.36 -36.34
N TYR A 599 -8.69 -7.59 -36.60
CA TYR A 599 -10.04 -7.83 -36.08
C TYR A 599 -11.10 -7.36 -37.07
N GLY A 600 -12.26 -7.93 -36.99
CA GLY A 600 -13.41 -7.53 -37.77
C GLY A 600 -14.33 -8.67 -38.16
N GLU A 601 -15.27 -8.35 -39.04
CA GLU A 601 -16.17 -9.29 -39.70
C GLU A 601 -15.65 -9.70 -41.06
N GLU A 602 -16.26 -10.69 -41.70
CA GLU A 602 -15.92 -11.14 -43.04
C GLU A 602 -16.09 -9.99 -44.04
N ASN A 603 -15.06 -9.65 -44.80
CA ASN A 603 -14.94 -8.49 -45.72
C ASN A 603 -14.91 -7.10 -45.05
N GLU A 604 -14.72 -7.02 -43.73
CA GLU A 604 -14.57 -5.77 -42.95
C GLU A 604 -13.45 -5.89 -41.94
N MET A 605 -12.33 -6.47 -42.34
CA MET A 605 -11.16 -6.62 -41.45
C MET A 605 -10.38 -5.31 -41.32
N THR A 606 -9.95 -5.06 -40.09
CA THR A 606 -8.99 -4.00 -39.76
C THR A 606 -7.70 -4.63 -39.25
N TRP A 607 -6.60 -4.31 -39.90
CA TRP A 607 -5.26 -4.67 -39.50
C TRP A 607 -4.63 -3.50 -38.75
N TRP A 608 -3.91 -3.74 -37.70
CA TRP A 608 -3.29 -2.69 -36.91
C TRP A 608 -1.95 -3.12 -36.34
N GLY A 609 -1.12 -2.13 -36.02
CA GLY A 609 0.16 -2.30 -35.35
C GLY A 609 0.42 -1.12 -34.43
N GLU A 610 1.06 -1.41 -33.31
CA GLU A 610 1.36 -0.46 -32.25
C GLU A 610 2.76 -0.70 -31.70
N ALA A 611 3.47 0.39 -31.42
CA ALA A 611 4.77 0.38 -30.77
C ALA A 611 4.81 1.46 -29.71
N MET A 612 4.98 1.05 -28.45
CA MET A 612 4.96 1.96 -27.33
C MET A 612 6.20 1.82 -26.43
N GLY A 613 6.59 2.93 -25.81
CA GLY A 613 7.72 2.95 -24.90
C GLY A 613 8.02 4.34 -24.37
N SER A 614 9.18 4.48 -23.76
CA SER A 614 9.70 5.71 -23.17
C SER A 614 11.18 5.88 -23.49
N LEU A 615 11.59 7.13 -23.75
CA LEU A 615 12.98 7.55 -23.77
C LEU A 615 13.22 8.43 -22.56
N VAL A 616 14.20 8.07 -21.72
CA VAL A 616 14.50 8.76 -20.48
C VAL A 616 15.91 9.31 -20.52
N LEU A 617 16.07 10.58 -20.14
CA LEU A 617 17.36 11.23 -19.91
C LEU A 617 17.48 11.53 -18.42
N MET A 618 18.42 10.87 -17.75
CA MET A 618 18.64 11.03 -16.31
C MET A 618 20.11 10.73 -15.99
N ASP A 619 20.71 11.52 -15.09
CA ASP A 619 22.08 11.35 -14.64
C ASP A 619 23.14 11.31 -15.78
N GLY A 620 22.91 12.10 -16.83
CA GLY A 620 23.79 12.14 -18.01
C GLY A 620 23.73 10.91 -18.91
N GLN A 621 22.83 9.97 -18.63
CA GLN A 621 22.59 8.75 -19.41
C GLN A 621 21.24 8.80 -20.11
N ALA A 622 21.12 8.05 -21.22
CA ALA A 622 19.87 7.87 -21.95
C ALA A 622 19.42 6.41 -21.83
N PHE A 623 18.16 6.22 -21.50
CA PHE A 623 17.55 4.90 -21.35
C PHE A 623 16.34 4.78 -22.26
N ALA A 624 16.14 3.61 -22.85
CA ALA A 624 14.88 3.20 -23.45
C ALA A 624 14.15 2.27 -22.46
N ALA A 625 12.85 2.45 -22.32
CA ALA A 625 12.04 1.68 -21.37
C ALA A 625 10.62 1.47 -21.90
N ASN A 626 9.88 0.57 -21.28
CA ASN A 626 8.44 0.51 -21.43
C ASN A 626 7.79 1.81 -20.96
N ARG A 627 6.56 2.08 -21.43
CA ARG A 627 5.83 3.30 -21.09
C ARG A 627 5.78 3.56 -19.59
N ILE A 628 6.15 4.78 -19.18
CA ILE A 628 6.21 5.23 -17.78
C ILE A 628 4.99 6.10 -17.50
N ASN A 629 4.03 5.54 -16.75
CA ASN A 629 2.79 6.24 -16.45
C ASN A 629 2.87 7.10 -15.18
N ASP A 630 3.70 6.71 -14.19
CA ASP A 630 3.79 7.38 -12.89
C ASP A 630 5.27 7.67 -12.54
N ALA A 631 5.87 6.92 -11.65
CA ALA A 631 7.27 7.02 -11.27
C ALA A 631 8.11 5.90 -11.90
N PHE A 632 9.43 6.05 -11.86
CA PHE A 632 10.37 5.02 -12.30
C PHE A 632 11.66 5.03 -11.47
N VAL A 633 12.36 3.89 -11.49
CA VAL A 633 13.67 3.74 -10.85
C VAL A 633 14.70 3.33 -11.88
N VAL A 634 15.84 3.99 -11.88
CA VAL A 634 17.05 3.48 -12.53
C VAL A 634 17.90 2.81 -11.45
N VAL A 635 18.03 1.50 -11.52
CA VAL A 635 18.93 0.74 -10.65
C VAL A 635 20.32 0.75 -11.24
N SER A 636 21.33 1.07 -10.43
CA SER A 636 22.74 1.00 -10.80
C SER A 636 23.47 -0.01 -9.92
N THR A 637 24.25 -0.87 -10.55
CA THR A 637 25.13 -1.86 -9.90
C THR A 637 26.60 -1.50 -10.09
N ASP A 638 26.90 -0.21 -10.24
CA ASP A 638 28.26 0.31 -10.37
C ASP A 638 29.08 -0.35 -11.49
N GLY A 639 28.42 -0.51 -12.67
CA GLY A 639 29.03 -1.06 -13.87
C GLY A 639 29.03 -2.60 -13.94
N GLN A 640 28.39 -3.32 -13.00
CA GLN A 640 28.28 -4.79 -13.07
C GLN A 640 27.09 -5.18 -13.95
N PRO A 641 27.32 -5.90 -15.07
CA PRO A 641 26.29 -6.32 -15.99
C PRO A 641 25.59 -7.61 -15.51
N SER A 642 24.43 -7.89 -16.07
CA SER A 642 23.65 -9.13 -15.88
C SER A 642 23.36 -9.47 -14.42
N VAL A 643 23.20 -8.44 -13.59
CA VAL A 643 22.78 -8.60 -12.19
C VAL A 643 21.26 -8.62 -12.15
N PRO A 644 20.61 -9.72 -11.69
CA PRO A 644 19.18 -9.79 -11.58
C PRO A 644 18.65 -8.79 -10.53
N VAL A 645 17.64 -8.04 -10.92
CA VAL A 645 16.99 -7.03 -10.07
C VAL A 645 15.56 -7.46 -9.80
N ASN A 646 15.16 -7.38 -8.54
CA ASN A 646 13.79 -7.61 -8.11
C ASN A 646 13.13 -6.30 -7.68
N TYR A 647 11.87 -6.17 -8.04
CA TYR A 647 10.92 -5.18 -7.54
C TYR A 647 9.86 -5.91 -6.72
N GLU A 648 9.69 -5.53 -5.47
CA GLU A 648 9.03 -6.33 -4.46
C GLU A 648 9.71 -7.72 -4.37
N HIS A 649 9.06 -8.80 -4.72
CA HIS A 649 9.62 -10.14 -4.70
C HIS A 649 9.68 -10.78 -6.10
N GLN A 650 9.51 -9.96 -7.15
CA GLN A 650 9.49 -10.41 -8.54
C GLN A 650 10.71 -9.89 -9.29
N GLN A 651 11.39 -10.76 -10.00
CA GLN A 651 12.44 -10.35 -10.91
C GLN A 651 11.82 -9.55 -12.06
N VAL A 652 12.35 -8.34 -12.30
CA VAL A 652 11.86 -7.40 -13.32
C VAL A 652 12.84 -7.23 -14.48
N GLY A 653 14.04 -7.80 -14.37
CA GLY A 653 15.06 -7.78 -15.40
C GLY A 653 16.46 -7.96 -14.83
N GLU A 654 17.46 -7.72 -15.68
CA GLU A 654 18.88 -7.75 -15.34
C GLU A 654 19.53 -6.44 -15.80
N THR A 655 20.61 -6.03 -15.14
CA THR A 655 21.37 -4.84 -15.52
C THR A 655 22.03 -5.02 -16.88
N ASP A 656 22.10 -3.95 -17.67
CA ASP A 656 22.77 -3.89 -18.96
C ASP A 656 24.33 -3.96 -18.84
N ASP A 657 25.02 -3.86 -19.98
CA ASP A 657 26.49 -3.87 -20.04
C ASP A 657 27.17 -2.75 -19.25
N LYS A 658 26.42 -1.70 -18.87
CA LYS A 658 26.88 -0.58 -18.05
C LYS A 658 26.46 -0.69 -16.59
N GLY A 659 25.76 -1.76 -16.22
CA GLY A 659 25.25 -1.97 -14.88
C GLY A 659 23.97 -1.21 -14.55
N TYR A 660 23.13 -0.87 -15.55
CA TYR A 660 21.88 -0.15 -15.32
C TYR A 660 20.67 -1.01 -15.69
N LEU A 661 19.60 -0.86 -14.94
CA LEU A 661 18.27 -1.35 -15.29
C LEU A 661 17.22 -0.27 -14.96
N LEU A 662 16.39 0.12 -15.93
CA LEU A 662 15.27 1.00 -15.68
C LEU A 662 14.00 0.20 -15.42
N ILE A 663 13.32 0.46 -14.30
CA ILE A 663 12.05 -0.13 -13.88
C ILE A 663 10.95 0.93 -14.10
N SER A 664 10.09 0.71 -15.10
CA SER A 664 9.09 1.68 -15.55
C SER A 664 7.74 1.61 -14.80
N GLY A 665 7.42 0.49 -14.19
CA GLY A 665 6.11 0.22 -13.57
C GLY A 665 6.09 0.46 -12.06
N VAL A 666 6.54 1.62 -11.59
CA VAL A 666 6.63 1.94 -10.16
C VAL A 666 5.48 2.84 -9.75
N SER A 667 4.78 2.46 -8.68
CA SER A 667 3.74 3.29 -8.06
C SER A 667 4.35 4.36 -7.18
N ALA A 668 3.97 5.63 -7.40
CA ALA A 668 4.41 6.75 -6.57
C ALA A 668 3.82 6.67 -5.14
N TRP A 669 4.51 7.28 -4.18
CA TRP A 669 4.13 7.46 -2.77
C TRP A 669 4.10 6.18 -1.92
N TYR A 670 4.06 4.99 -2.52
CA TYR A 670 4.06 3.71 -1.81
C TYR A 670 5.49 3.18 -1.69
N PRO A 671 5.96 2.89 -0.47
CA PRO A 671 7.29 2.31 -0.28
C PRO A 671 7.33 0.87 -0.82
N ALA A 672 8.29 0.61 -1.69
CA ALA A 672 8.51 -0.68 -2.31
C ALA A 672 9.94 -1.18 -2.07
N ASN A 673 10.13 -2.49 -2.05
CA ASN A 673 11.42 -3.14 -1.91
C ASN A 673 12.10 -3.33 -3.26
N TYR A 674 13.34 -2.90 -3.36
CA TYR A 674 14.22 -3.12 -4.50
C TYR A 674 15.39 -3.96 -4.03
N SER A 675 15.67 -5.06 -4.70
CA SER A 675 16.80 -5.92 -4.33
C SER A 675 17.54 -6.44 -5.56
N ILE A 676 18.83 -6.74 -5.36
CA ILE A 676 19.70 -7.33 -6.37
C ILE A 676 20.12 -8.73 -5.93
N ASN A 677 20.27 -9.65 -6.90
CA ASN A 677 20.78 -10.97 -6.62
C ASN A 677 22.30 -10.99 -6.78
N ALA A 678 23.00 -11.18 -5.66
CA ALA A 678 24.45 -11.18 -5.60
C ALA A 678 25.13 -12.45 -6.19
N LEU A 679 24.36 -13.50 -6.49
CA LEU A 679 24.91 -14.78 -6.93
C LEU A 679 25.68 -14.71 -8.26
N ASN A 680 25.35 -13.75 -9.11
CA ASN A 680 26.02 -13.55 -10.40
C ASN A 680 27.21 -12.59 -10.34
N LEU A 681 27.48 -12.01 -9.17
CA LEU A 681 28.61 -11.11 -9.03
C LEU A 681 29.94 -11.86 -8.96
N PRO A 682 31.04 -11.25 -9.45
CA PRO A 682 32.37 -11.82 -9.31
C PRO A 682 32.73 -12.10 -7.85
N ALA A 683 33.53 -13.13 -7.60
CA ALA A 683 33.88 -13.58 -6.24
C ALA A 683 34.71 -12.55 -5.45
N ASP A 684 35.26 -11.55 -6.12
CA ASP A 684 36.02 -10.44 -5.55
C ASP A 684 35.18 -9.17 -5.30
N THR A 685 33.88 -9.32 -5.25
CA THR A 685 32.93 -8.22 -5.06
C THR A 685 32.29 -8.27 -3.67
N GLN A 686 32.28 -7.12 -2.97
CA GLN A 686 31.56 -6.95 -1.72
C GLN A 686 30.39 -5.98 -1.92
N LEU A 687 29.21 -6.40 -1.48
CA LEU A 687 28.03 -5.57 -1.45
C LEU A 687 27.79 -5.10 -0.02
N LYS A 688 27.57 -3.79 0.16
CA LYS A 688 27.14 -3.24 1.45
C LYS A 688 25.67 -3.50 1.74
N GLU A 689 24.87 -3.41 0.69
CA GLU A 689 23.41 -3.59 0.78
C GLU A 689 22.93 -4.33 -0.48
N THR A 690 22.05 -5.30 -0.30
CA THR A 690 21.40 -6.04 -1.41
C THR A 690 19.92 -5.70 -1.56
N GLU A 691 19.38 -4.92 -0.61
CA GLU A 691 17.96 -4.59 -0.56
C GLU A 691 17.78 -3.17 0.00
N ARG A 692 16.89 -2.39 -0.62
CA ARG A 692 16.48 -1.05 -0.17
C ARG A 692 14.99 -0.85 -0.33
N ARG A 693 14.36 -0.31 0.70
CA ARG A 693 12.94 0.07 0.69
C ARG A 693 12.81 1.57 0.54
N ILE A 694 12.27 2.00 -0.59
CA ILE A 694 12.09 3.43 -0.91
C ILE A 694 10.70 3.71 -1.46
N ALA A 695 10.21 4.93 -1.25
CA ALA A 695 9.04 5.49 -1.93
C ALA A 695 9.51 6.56 -2.92
N LEU A 696 8.79 6.74 -4.00
CA LEU A 696 9.08 7.72 -5.04
C LEU A 696 8.00 8.79 -5.14
N ARG A 697 8.39 9.96 -5.62
CA ARG A 697 7.47 11.04 -5.97
C ARG A 697 6.80 10.77 -7.31
N ARG A 698 5.52 11.15 -7.44
CA ARG A 698 4.76 11.06 -8.69
C ARG A 698 5.46 11.85 -9.82
N ASN A 699 5.39 11.33 -11.04
CA ASN A 699 5.97 11.93 -12.24
C ASN A 699 7.48 12.18 -12.16
N SER A 700 8.19 11.45 -11.33
CA SER A 700 9.63 11.58 -11.09
C SER A 700 10.36 10.26 -11.31
N GLY A 701 11.66 10.33 -11.51
CA GLY A 701 12.58 9.20 -11.51
C GLY A 701 13.58 9.30 -10.38
N TYR A 702 14.17 8.18 -9.99
CA TYR A 702 15.22 8.11 -8.98
C TYR A 702 16.32 7.14 -9.38
N LEU A 703 17.58 7.55 -9.18
CA LEU A 703 18.74 6.67 -9.35
C LEU A 703 18.99 5.94 -8.03
N LEU A 704 18.78 4.63 -8.03
CA LEU A 704 18.98 3.75 -6.90
C LEU A 704 20.29 3.00 -7.10
N GLU A 705 21.30 3.38 -6.34
CA GLU A 705 22.63 2.79 -6.41
C GLU A 705 22.77 1.64 -5.41
N PHE A 706 23.23 0.50 -5.90
CA PHE A 706 23.79 -0.58 -5.09
C PHE A 706 25.29 -0.60 -5.28
N PRO A 707 26.05 0.10 -4.39
CA PRO A 707 27.50 0.24 -4.56
C PRO A 707 28.17 -1.13 -4.45
N VAL A 708 28.91 -1.46 -5.48
CA VAL A 708 29.70 -2.68 -5.59
C VAL A 708 31.15 -2.34 -5.37
N GLU A 709 31.70 -2.71 -4.22
CA GLU A 709 33.12 -2.52 -3.96
C GLU A 709 33.90 -3.75 -4.44
N GLN A 710 34.89 -3.53 -5.31
CA GLN A 710 35.81 -4.59 -5.67
C GLN A 710 36.87 -4.73 -4.60
N GLU A 711 36.87 -5.87 -3.94
CA GLU A 711 37.92 -6.25 -2.98
C GLU A 711 38.80 -7.33 -3.54
N ARG A 712 40.08 -7.20 -3.36
CA ARG A 712 41.00 -8.30 -3.66
C ARG A 712 40.84 -9.38 -2.60
N VAL A 713 40.28 -10.49 -2.96
CA VAL A 713 40.09 -11.67 -2.11
C VAL A 713 40.84 -12.87 -2.65
N GLY A 714 41.15 -13.82 -1.79
CA GLY A 714 41.74 -15.06 -2.24
C GLY A 714 41.95 -16.08 -1.13
N SER A 715 42.08 -17.34 -1.54
CA SER A 715 42.49 -18.43 -0.64
C SER A 715 43.99 -18.52 -0.54
N VAL A 716 44.50 -18.80 0.65
CA VAL A 716 45.90 -19.01 0.92
C VAL A 716 46.07 -20.43 1.48
N ILE A 717 46.94 -21.20 0.90
CA ILE A 717 47.31 -22.54 1.41
C ILE A 717 48.56 -22.40 2.26
N LEU A 718 48.50 -22.79 3.51
CA LEU A 718 49.55 -22.62 4.51
C LEU A 718 50.08 -24.00 4.95
N HIS A 719 51.39 -24.20 4.81
CA HIS A 719 52.11 -25.40 5.27
C HIS A 719 53.16 -25.01 6.31
N ASP A 720 53.51 -25.93 7.19
CA ASP A 720 54.68 -25.78 8.08
C ASP A 720 56.01 -26.01 7.34
N GLU A 721 57.12 -26.02 8.07
CA GLU A 721 58.47 -26.23 7.50
C GLU A 721 58.71 -27.66 7.06
N GLU A 722 57.97 -28.63 7.60
CA GLU A 722 57.98 -30.05 7.22
C GLU A 722 57.11 -30.32 5.97
N GLY A 723 56.29 -29.38 5.55
CA GLY A 723 55.39 -29.48 4.39
C GLY A 723 54.01 -30.01 4.72
N ASP A 724 53.65 -30.16 5.97
CA ASP A 724 52.34 -30.56 6.43
C ASP A 724 51.39 -29.34 6.49
N ALA A 725 50.10 -29.56 6.25
CA ALA A 725 49.11 -28.46 6.29
C ALA A 725 48.99 -27.89 7.70
N ILE A 726 48.93 -26.56 7.79
CA ILE A 726 48.66 -25.86 9.08
C ILE A 726 47.36 -26.37 9.65
N PRO A 727 47.32 -26.74 10.98
CA PRO A 727 46.15 -27.33 11.59
C PRO A 727 44.88 -26.45 11.52
N VAL A 728 43.75 -27.12 11.36
CA VAL A 728 42.40 -26.46 11.41
C VAL A 728 42.24 -25.68 12.69
N ALA A 729 41.50 -24.57 12.64
CA ALA A 729 41.30 -23.63 13.71
C ALA A 729 42.51 -22.80 14.12
N SER A 730 43.64 -22.86 13.38
CA SER A 730 44.65 -21.83 13.47
C SER A 730 44.09 -20.49 12.98
N ILE A 731 44.61 -19.39 13.49
CA ILE A 731 44.12 -18.01 13.16
C ILE A 731 45.20 -17.26 12.39
N VAL A 732 44.82 -16.79 11.21
CA VAL A 732 45.67 -15.90 10.38
C VAL A 732 45.35 -14.46 10.74
N SER A 733 46.30 -13.72 11.26
CA SER A 733 46.21 -12.31 11.56
C SER A 733 47.04 -11.47 10.61
N ARG A 734 46.52 -10.32 10.23
CA ARG A 734 47.19 -9.31 9.39
C ARG A 734 47.07 -7.90 10.01
N PRO A 735 48.06 -7.03 9.89
CA PRO A 735 47.98 -5.69 10.45
C PRO A 735 46.77 -4.90 9.92
N GLY A 736 45.85 -4.46 10.82
CA GLY A 736 44.68 -3.64 10.46
C GLY A 736 43.60 -4.33 9.65
N LYS A 737 43.59 -5.65 9.58
CA LYS A 737 42.59 -6.47 8.88
C LYS A 737 41.95 -7.48 9.85
N PRO A 738 40.75 -7.94 9.56
CA PRO A 738 40.12 -9.01 10.33
C PRO A 738 40.94 -10.30 10.34
N ASP A 739 40.86 -11.02 11.46
CA ASP A 739 41.45 -12.34 11.61
C ASP A 739 40.66 -13.36 10.81
N ALA A 740 41.36 -14.33 10.18
CA ALA A 740 40.73 -15.39 9.38
C ALA A 740 41.10 -16.80 9.93
N PRO A 741 40.12 -17.70 10.09
CA PRO A 741 40.44 -19.05 10.52
C PRO A 741 41.05 -19.89 9.36
N VAL A 742 41.95 -20.83 9.72
CA VAL A 742 42.46 -21.85 8.82
C VAL A 742 41.49 -23.02 8.82
N GLY A 743 41.04 -23.43 7.64
CA GLY A 743 40.19 -24.59 7.40
C GLY A 743 40.97 -25.85 7.13
N TYR A 744 40.35 -26.84 6.48
CA TYR A 744 41.00 -28.08 6.08
C TYR A 744 42.11 -27.79 5.06
N ASP A 745 43.09 -28.71 5.00
CA ASP A 745 44.25 -28.66 4.08
C ASP A 745 45.06 -27.32 4.17
N GLY A 746 45.04 -26.67 5.34
CA GLY A 746 45.76 -25.42 5.56
C GLY A 746 45.19 -24.22 4.80
N ILE A 747 43.95 -24.28 4.30
CA ILE A 747 43.34 -23.22 3.51
C ILE A 747 42.72 -22.12 4.42
N ALA A 748 43.11 -20.88 4.21
CA ALA A 748 42.51 -19.73 4.83
C ALA A 748 41.93 -18.78 3.77
N TRP A 749 40.72 -18.30 3.97
CA TRP A 749 40.12 -17.24 3.16
C TRP A 749 40.52 -15.87 3.66
N LEU A 750 41.06 -15.03 2.78
CA LEU A 750 41.53 -13.70 3.11
C LEU A 750 40.87 -12.65 2.23
N GLU A 751 40.31 -11.63 2.87
CA GLU A 751 39.69 -10.48 2.23
C GLU A 751 40.62 -9.26 2.30
N ASN A 752 40.38 -8.22 1.52
CA ASN A 752 41.15 -6.99 1.54
C ASN A 752 42.68 -7.21 1.36
N LEU A 753 43.06 -7.96 0.30
CA LEU A 753 44.46 -8.25 0.01
C LEU A 753 45.18 -7.00 -0.51
N ASN A 754 46.34 -6.73 0.05
CA ASN A 754 47.29 -5.73 -0.44
C ASN A 754 48.19 -6.35 -1.55
N ASP A 755 48.97 -5.49 -2.25
CA ASP A 755 49.97 -6.01 -3.22
C ASP A 755 50.94 -7.02 -2.56
N THR A 756 51.35 -6.74 -1.32
CA THR A 756 52.15 -7.67 -0.51
C THR A 756 51.45 -7.88 0.83
N ASN A 757 51.27 -9.12 1.22
CA ASN A 757 50.53 -9.52 2.43
C ASN A 757 51.48 -10.28 3.36
N ALA A 758 51.69 -9.76 4.56
CA ALA A 758 52.36 -10.41 5.64
C ALA A 758 51.33 -11.07 6.57
N LEU A 759 51.51 -12.37 6.81
CA LEU A 759 50.60 -13.16 7.63
C LEU A 759 51.33 -13.60 8.91
N THR A 760 50.63 -13.47 10.04
CA THR A 760 51.00 -14.12 11.30
C THR A 760 49.97 -15.18 11.61
N VAL A 761 50.37 -16.44 11.69
CA VAL A 761 49.49 -17.55 11.95
C VAL A 761 49.71 -18.02 13.39
N THR A 762 48.65 -18.04 14.15
CA THR A 762 48.65 -18.56 15.55
C THR A 762 48.01 -19.95 15.54
N LEU A 763 48.75 -20.94 15.90
CA LEU A 763 48.32 -22.34 15.96
C LEU A 763 47.45 -22.58 17.24
N PRO A 764 46.61 -23.62 17.30
CA PRO A 764 45.79 -23.94 18.46
C PRO A 764 46.57 -24.11 19.79
N GLY A 765 47.90 -24.43 19.73
CA GLY A 765 48.79 -24.51 20.87
C GLY A 765 49.46 -23.18 21.30
N GLY A 766 49.09 -22.05 20.67
CA GLY A 766 49.66 -20.72 20.98
C GLY A 766 50.98 -20.41 20.29
N LYS A 767 51.59 -21.36 19.60
CA LYS A 767 52.76 -21.11 18.75
C LYS A 767 52.42 -20.21 17.59
N ARG A 768 53.39 -19.40 17.13
CA ARG A 768 53.17 -18.46 16.02
C ARG A 768 54.20 -18.71 14.92
N CYS A 769 53.73 -18.65 13.69
CA CYS A 769 54.61 -18.63 12.52
C CYS A 769 54.24 -17.47 11.57
N ALA A 770 55.10 -17.15 10.64
CA ALA A 770 54.92 -16.08 9.68
C ALA A 770 55.08 -16.57 8.25
N ALA A 771 54.24 -16.08 7.37
CA ALA A 771 54.30 -16.26 5.92
C ALA A 771 54.02 -14.95 5.20
N SER A 772 54.45 -14.84 3.94
CA SER A 772 54.09 -13.68 3.10
C SER A 772 53.91 -14.11 1.65
N PHE A 773 53.08 -13.34 0.95
CA PHE A 773 52.84 -13.52 -0.49
C PHE A 773 52.55 -12.20 -1.17
N THR A 774 52.71 -12.16 -2.48
CA THR A 774 52.39 -11.04 -3.36
C THR A 774 51.17 -11.44 -4.21
N THR A 775 50.16 -10.54 -4.30
CA THR A 775 49.00 -10.76 -5.15
C THR A 775 49.36 -10.70 -6.63
N ARG A 776 48.64 -11.43 -7.45
CA ARG A 776 48.75 -11.42 -8.91
C ARG A 776 47.65 -10.54 -9.49
N PRO A 777 47.87 -9.91 -10.67
CA PRO A 777 46.78 -9.27 -11.41
C PRO A 777 45.67 -10.28 -11.72
N ASN A 778 44.43 -9.91 -11.53
CA ASN A 778 43.24 -10.77 -11.74
C ASN A 778 42.26 -10.14 -12.72
N PRO A 779 42.60 -10.02 -14.01
CA PRO A 779 41.74 -9.39 -15.02
C PRO A 779 40.45 -10.16 -15.30
N GLU A 780 40.41 -11.45 -14.92
CA GLU A 780 39.25 -12.33 -15.13
C GLU A 780 38.32 -12.39 -13.87
N HIS A 781 38.64 -11.66 -12.82
CA HIS A 781 37.90 -11.64 -11.56
C HIS A 781 37.57 -13.02 -10.96
N LYS A 782 38.43 -13.99 -11.23
CA LYS A 782 38.33 -15.35 -10.71
C LYS A 782 38.95 -15.48 -9.34
N LEU A 783 38.42 -16.40 -8.53
CA LEU A 783 38.98 -16.75 -7.25
C LEU A 783 40.44 -17.16 -7.39
N GLN A 784 41.36 -16.45 -6.72
CA GLN A 784 42.79 -16.78 -6.74
C GLN A 784 43.17 -17.58 -5.49
N THR A 785 44.00 -18.62 -5.71
CA THR A 785 44.63 -19.38 -4.63
C THR A 785 46.13 -19.12 -4.64
N TYR A 786 46.67 -18.76 -3.50
CA TYR A 786 48.08 -18.47 -3.26
C TYR A 786 48.69 -19.59 -2.42
N GLY A 787 49.84 -20.06 -2.80
CA GLY A 787 50.53 -21.11 -2.06
C GLY A 787 50.75 -22.41 -2.80
N PRO A 788 51.20 -23.51 -2.11
CA PRO A 788 51.42 -23.54 -0.64
C PRO A 788 52.52 -22.58 -0.17
N LEU A 789 52.22 -21.82 0.90
CA LEU A 789 53.16 -20.92 1.58
C LEU A 789 53.70 -21.58 2.83
N ILE A 790 55.03 -21.60 2.98
CA ILE A 790 55.68 -22.13 4.17
C ILE A 790 55.61 -21.10 5.30
N CYS A 791 54.91 -21.45 6.39
CA CYS A 791 54.83 -20.69 7.60
C CYS A 791 56.03 -20.98 8.51
N ARG A 792 56.96 -20.03 8.65
CA ARG A 792 58.16 -20.22 9.45
C ARG A 792 57.97 -19.79 10.88
N GLU A 793 58.43 -20.60 11.83
CA GLU A 793 58.33 -20.27 13.25
C GLU A 793 59.03 -18.95 13.51
N ARG A 794 58.35 -18.05 14.21
CA ARG A 794 58.90 -16.76 14.62
C ARG A 794 59.40 -16.91 16.04
N GLN A 795 60.76 -16.86 16.21
CA GLN A 795 61.41 -16.84 17.52
C GLN A 795 61.02 -15.63 18.34
#